data_acbd207abf993bf3bfe35dfa56225273
#
_entry.id   acbd207abf993bf3bfe35dfa56225273
#
_cell.length_a   1.000
_cell.length_b   1.000
_cell.length_c   1.000
_cell.angle_alpha   90.00
_cell.angle_beta   90.00
_cell.angle_gamma   90.00
#
_symmetry.space_group_name_H-M   'P 1'
#
loop_
_entity.id
_entity.type
_entity.pdbx_description
1 polymer ?
#
loop_
_entity_poly.entity_id
_entity_poly.type
_entity_poly.pdbx_seq_one_letter_code
_entity_poly.pdbx_strand_id
1 'polypeptide(L)'
;MGCSTAYHLLKNGCKDVILLERKKLTSGTTWHSAAQVRQLRSTESLTRLVQNSVALYASLEAETGQATGWKQTGSLSIATNPDRLTHIRRQASLSQAFGIGAEEISVSNAAEKWPLMRSDDLIGAVYSPSDGRVSPSDICAALIKGAKSQGLKVFEDTPVTGIRTENGRVAAVQTAQGEISCETVVNCAGIWGRSIATMVGAVAPLHACEHFYLLTELMDSVTAPLPTLSDHDGHLYLRDEGGGLLIGCFEPQGKALDIETLPEDFAFDLLPEDWDHIEPILANAMHRIPELEQTGVKMLLNGPESFTPDDRFLLGESPELRGFFLGCGMCSVGIATGGGAGRALAEWIIDGEPSMDLWPVDIRRFVPAQNTLRTLRERSPETLALHYAVSFPGRQHQTARNLRLSPLHSRLENAGAEFAERMGWERPRWFNPENKPTAPELSFEKPGWHSLHAEEHRAAREAVVLFDQSTFGKLLVQGRDAESVLQRLCANDISKADRRVVYTAMLNKHGGYESDLTLMRLDADSFLLVTGTGQPVRDKDWIRRNLNPDEFVTVTDVTGAYAVISIAGPNSRKLLSRVSLDDFSNYGFPYYTHRTIEVGPAMVRAARLSYVGELGWELYIPSESALPVFDALSTVGDDLGLKLAGVEALSSLRIEKGYCAWGHEIGPDDTPLQAGLEFTVKFNKPESFIGKEALLKQKTEGDTRHLVMLTIADSEAFPHGGEPIWWNNKLVGRTTSGTFGHTLGCAVMMGYIGWVETKLDTMLNTGNFEVEIARRHFPAQVSLDAPYDPKGLASRK
;
A
#
# COMPACT_ATOMS: atom_id res chain seq x y z
N MET A 1 10.63 -9.06 15.18
CA MET A 1 9.52 -8.14 15.59
C MET A 1 9.37 -8.09 17.11
N GLY A 2 8.92 -9.13 17.80
CA GLY A 2 8.62 -9.09 19.24
C GLY A 2 9.76 -8.55 20.12
N CYS A 3 11.00 -8.98 19.90
CA CYS A 3 12.17 -8.46 20.64
C CYS A 3 12.35 -6.95 20.44
N SER A 4 12.17 -6.46 19.21
CA SER A 4 12.27 -5.04 18.88
C SER A 4 11.13 -4.21 19.48
N THR A 5 9.90 -4.69 19.40
CA THR A 5 8.75 -4.01 20.00
C THR A 5 8.92 -3.91 21.53
N ALA A 6 9.30 -5.01 22.20
CA ALA A 6 9.54 -5.02 23.64
C ALA A 6 10.67 -4.05 24.05
N TYR A 7 11.76 -4.02 23.29
CA TYR A 7 12.88 -3.09 23.52
C TYR A 7 12.42 -1.63 23.41
N HIS A 8 11.67 -1.29 22.37
CA HIS A 8 11.21 0.08 22.13
C HIS A 8 10.11 0.52 23.10
N LEU A 9 9.21 -0.38 23.52
CA LEU A 9 8.23 -0.09 24.57
C LEU A 9 8.91 0.36 25.87
N LEU A 10 9.91 -0.41 26.32
CA LEU A 10 10.66 -0.09 27.53
C LEU A 10 11.49 1.19 27.36
N LYS A 11 12.18 1.33 26.23
CA LYS A 11 12.97 2.52 25.92
C LYS A 11 12.13 3.80 25.91
N ASN A 12 10.86 3.70 25.54
CA ASN A 12 9.89 4.80 25.54
C ASN A 12 9.09 4.92 26.85
N GLY A 13 9.50 4.19 27.91
CA GLY A 13 9.01 4.40 29.27
C GLY A 13 7.90 3.47 29.75
N CYS A 14 7.46 2.48 28.98
CA CYS A 14 6.60 1.40 29.49
C CYS A 14 7.39 0.58 30.53
N LYS A 15 6.72 0.20 31.65
CA LYS A 15 7.41 -0.50 32.75
C LYS A 15 7.04 -1.97 32.87
N ASP A 16 5.82 -2.32 32.50
CA ASP A 16 5.26 -3.66 32.66
C ASP A 16 5.15 -4.37 31.32
N VAL A 17 6.32 -4.73 30.76
CA VAL A 17 6.40 -5.47 29.50
C VAL A 17 6.83 -6.91 29.78
N ILE A 18 6.04 -7.84 29.24
CA ILE A 18 6.31 -9.29 29.30
C ILE A 18 6.41 -9.81 27.88
N LEU A 19 7.45 -10.61 27.59
CA LEU A 19 7.59 -11.34 26.35
C LEU A 19 7.39 -12.82 26.61
N LEU A 20 6.41 -13.41 25.95
CA LEU A 20 6.13 -14.84 25.97
C LEU A 20 6.63 -15.47 24.66
N GLU A 21 7.39 -16.53 24.77
CA GLU A 21 7.89 -17.32 23.64
C GLU A 21 7.47 -18.78 23.80
N ARG A 22 6.86 -19.35 22.77
CA ARG A 22 6.33 -20.74 22.85
C ARG A 22 7.44 -21.78 23.06
N LYS A 23 8.64 -21.53 22.54
CA LYS A 23 9.82 -22.39 22.67
C LYS A 23 11.02 -21.55 23.14
N LYS A 24 12.00 -21.29 22.29
CA LYS A 24 13.16 -20.45 22.59
C LYS A 24 13.16 -19.20 21.69
N LEU A 25 13.71 -18.12 22.18
CA LEU A 25 13.89 -16.92 21.37
C LEU A 25 14.62 -17.28 20.08
N THR A 26 14.15 -16.71 18.98
CA THR A 26 14.62 -16.92 17.61
C THR A 26 14.33 -18.27 16.97
N SER A 27 13.75 -19.23 17.66
CA SER A 27 13.59 -20.62 17.22
C SER A 27 12.64 -20.84 16.03
N GLY A 28 11.84 -19.82 15.65
CA GLY A 28 11.02 -19.85 14.42
C GLY A 28 11.85 -19.43 13.20
N THR A 29 11.25 -18.69 12.26
CA THR A 29 11.91 -18.22 11.01
C THR A 29 13.16 -17.35 11.23
N THR A 30 13.31 -16.73 12.40
CA THR A 30 14.39 -15.76 12.65
C THR A 30 15.79 -16.35 12.48
N TRP A 31 16.09 -17.51 13.07
CA TRP A 31 17.46 -18.05 13.14
C TRP A 31 18.02 -18.44 11.76
N HIS A 32 17.17 -18.88 10.85
CA HIS A 32 17.56 -19.32 9.50
C HIS A 32 17.40 -18.22 8.43
N SER A 33 17.20 -16.95 8.82
CA SER A 33 17.13 -15.84 7.86
C SER A 33 18.49 -15.56 7.20
N ALA A 34 18.51 -15.30 5.91
CA ALA A 34 19.70 -14.84 5.19
C ALA A 34 20.19 -13.44 5.64
N ALA A 35 19.34 -12.69 6.35
CA ALA A 35 19.64 -11.46 7.07
C ALA A 35 20.30 -10.34 6.26
N GLN A 36 19.95 -10.22 4.99
CA GLN A 36 20.28 -9.06 4.17
C GLN A 36 19.45 -7.85 4.61
N VAL A 37 20.08 -6.68 4.66
CA VAL A 37 19.43 -5.42 5.03
C VAL A 37 19.59 -4.44 3.88
N ARG A 38 18.62 -4.44 3.00
CA ARG A 38 18.52 -3.51 1.85
C ARG A 38 17.51 -2.42 2.21
N GLN A 39 17.90 -1.15 2.14
CA GLN A 39 17.13 -0.04 2.67
C GLN A 39 15.97 0.36 1.76
N LEU A 40 16.20 0.40 0.45
CA LEU A 40 15.18 0.87 -0.49
C LEU A 40 13.98 -0.09 -0.52
N ARG A 41 12.78 0.47 -0.37
CA ARG A 41 11.48 -0.19 -0.49
C ARG A 41 10.58 0.57 -1.47
N SER A 42 9.41 0.01 -1.75
CA SER A 42 8.45 0.56 -2.71
C SER A 42 7.82 1.89 -2.27
N THR A 43 7.88 2.24 -0.99
CA THR A 43 7.35 3.50 -0.43
C THR A 43 8.36 4.16 0.50
N GLU A 44 8.19 5.47 0.71
CA GLU A 44 9.02 6.23 1.64
C GLU A 44 8.89 5.70 3.07
N SER A 45 7.67 5.45 3.54
CA SER A 45 7.44 4.95 4.90
C SER A 45 8.11 3.59 5.14
N LEU A 46 8.00 2.64 4.21
CA LEU A 46 8.69 1.35 4.32
C LEU A 46 10.22 1.52 4.29
N THR A 47 10.71 2.43 3.48
CA THR A 47 12.15 2.77 3.42
C THR A 47 12.63 3.35 4.75
N ARG A 48 11.87 4.29 5.34
CA ARG A 48 12.16 4.85 6.67
C ARG A 48 12.20 3.79 7.77
N LEU A 49 11.31 2.79 7.73
CA LEU A 49 11.37 1.67 8.67
C LEU A 49 12.71 0.92 8.58
N VAL A 50 13.19 0.65 7.36
CA VAL A 50 14.49 -0.04 7.20
C VAL A 50 15.66 0.88 7.57
N GLN A 51 15.61 2.16 7.25
CA GLN A 51 16.62 3.14 7.71
C GLN A 51 16.71 3.18 9.25
N ASN A 52 15.56 3.17 9.94
CA ASN A 52 15.50 3.08 11.40
C ASN A 52 16.11 1.76 11.91
N SER A 53 15.90 0.65 11.19
CA SER A 53 16.54 -0.63 11.53
C SER A 53 18.05 -0.56 11.40
N VAL A 54 18.56 -0.01 10.30
CA VAL A 54 20.02 0.15 10.07
C VAL A 54 20.66 1.01 11.15
N ALA A 55 20.04 2.17 11.48
CA ALA A 55 20.53 3.03 12.54
C ALA A 55 20.56 2.32 13.91
N LEU A 56 19.50 1.56 14.22
CA LEU A 56 19.43 0.76 15.45
C LEU A 56 20.54 -0.31 15.48
N TYR A 57 20.67 -1.12 14.43
CA TYR A 57 21.62 -2.24 14.39
C TYR A 57 23.07 -1.79 14.46
N ALA A 58 23.38 -0.63 13.86
CA ALA A 58 24.71 -0.04 13.92
C ALA A 58 25.08 0.50 15.33
N SER A 59 24.09 0.93 16.13
CA SER A 59 24.32 1.51 17.45
C SER A 59 24.14 0.52 18.62
N LEU A 60 23.38 -0.56 18.41
CA LEU A 60 22.90 -1.43 19.46
C LEU A 60 24.04 -2.19 20.20
N GLU A 61 25.11 -2.53 19.51
CA GLU A 61 26.31 -3.15 20.12
C GLU A 61 26.98 -2.22 21.14
N ALA A 62 27.16 -0.95 20.80
CA ALA A 62 27.71 0.05 21.70
C ALA A 62 26.80 0.30 22.92
N GLU A 63 25.46 0.25 22.72
CA GLU A 63 24.49 0.44 23.80
C GLU A 63 24.43 -0.75 24.76
N THR A 64 24.47 -1.96 24.23
CA THR A 64 24.19 -3.18 25.02
C THR A 64 25.43 -4.01 25.36
N GLY A 65 26.53 -3.78 24.68
CA GLY A 65 27.73 -4.64 24.78
C GLY A 65 27.48 -6.06 24.22
N GLN A 66 26.50 -6.22 23.29
CA GLN A 66 26.23 -7.45 22.59
C GLN A 66 26.40 -7.21 21.09
N ALA A 67 27.24 -7.99 20.45
CA ALA A 67 27.46 -7.90 19.01
C ALA A 67 26.14 -8.10 18.24
N THR A 68 25.96 -7.36 17.15
CA THR A 68 24.80 -7.48 16.25
C THR A 68 25.18 -8.17 14.94
N GLY A 69 26.46 -8.32 14.68
CA GLY A 69 26.96 -8.78 13.40
C GLY A 69 26.69 -7.83 12.23
N TRP A 70 26.34 -6.56 12.50
CA TRP A 70 26.13 -5.57 11.45
C TRP A 70 27.41 -5.34 10.65
N LYS A 71 27.30 -5.50 9.33
CA LYS A 71 28.37 -5.19 8.37
C LYS A 71 27.76 -4.42 7.21
N GLN A 72 28.19 -3.19 7.01
CA GLN A 72 27.82 -2.38 5.85
C GLN A 72 28.69 -2.81 4.66
N THR A 73 28.21 -3.80 3.91
CA THR A 73 28.92 -4.35 2.75
C THR A 73 28.46 -3.73 1.42
N GLY A 74 27.37 -2.96 1.45
CA GLY A 74 26.65 -2.54 0.26
C GLY A 74 25.79 -3.66 -0.34
N SER A 75 25.03 -3.30 -1.37
CA SER A 75 24.30 -4.27 -2.20
C SER A 75 24.42 -3.93 -3.68
N LEU A 76 24.41 -4.97 -4.52
CA LEU A 76 24.51 -4.89 -5.97
C LEU A 76 23.28 -5.55 -6.60
N SER A 77 22.56 -4.81 -7.45
CA SER A 77 21.48 -5.33 -8.29
C SER A 77 21.94 -5.33 -9.74
N ILE A 78 21.77 -6.45 -10.43
CA ILE A 78 22.19 -6.61 -11.83
C ILE A 78 20.99 -6.78 -12.75
N ALA A 79 21.17 -6.46 -14.03
CA ALA A 79 20.15 -6.61 -15.07
C ALA A 79 20.71 -7.34 -16.28
N THR A 80 19.98 -8.32 -16.78
CA THR A 80 20.30 -9.12 -17.98
C THR A 80 19.39 -8.79 -19.16
N ASN A 81 18.30 -8.03 -18.91
CA ASN A 81 17.34 -7.63 -19.94
C ASN A 81 16.88 -6.18 -19.76
N PRO A 82 16.34 -5.53 -20.82
CA PRO A 82 15.96 -4.11 -20.78
C PRO A 82 14.89 -3.76 -19.73
N ASP A 83 13.92 -4.64 -19.49
CA ASP A 83 12.87 -4.39 -18.50
C ASP A 83 13.43 -4.37 -17.08
N ARG A 84 14.33 -5.31 -16.77
CA ARG A 84 15.03 -5.31 -15.48
C ARG A 84 15.93 -4.09 -15.34
N LEU A 85 16.63 -3.67 -16.38
CA LEU A 85 17.44 -2.45 -16.34
C LEU A 85 16.57 -1.22 -16.05
N THR A 86 15.45 -1.10 -16.75
CA THR A 86 14.48 -0.03 -16.49
C THR A 86 13.97 -0.07 -15.05
N HIS A 87 13.66 -1.27 -14.52
CA HIS A 87 13.21 -1.47 -13.15
C HIS A 87 14.25 -0.95 -12.13
N ILE A 88 15.52 -1.42 -12.21
CA ILE A 88 16.55 -1.01 -11.25
C ILE A 88 16.94 0.47 -11.41
N ARG A 89 16.86 1.05 -12.61
CA ARG A 89 17.02 2.49 -12.85
C ARG A 89 15.91 3.31 -12.16
N ARG A 90 14.63 2.88 -12.26
CA ARG A 90 13.53 3.51 -11.54
C ARG A 90 13.73 3.43 -10.02
N GLN A 91 14.21 2.29 -9.53
CA GLN A 91 14.56 2.15 -8.11
C GLN A 91 15.70 3.10 -7.71
N ALA A 92 16.74 3.23 -8.54
CA ALA A 92 17.84 4.16 -8.27
C ALA A 92 17.40 5.63 -8.29
N SER A 93 16.48 6.02 -9.19
CA SER A 93 15.85 7.34 -9.17
C SER A 93 15.06 7.55 -7.88
N LEU A 94 14.19 6.61 -7.51
CA LEU A 94 13.37 6.69 -6.30
C LEU A 94 14.22 6.78 -5.01
N SER A 95 15.35 6.08 -4.97
CA SER A 95 16.24 6.05 -3.79
C SER A 95 16.75 7.45 -3.43
N GLN A 96 16.97 8.31 -4.41
CA GLN A 96 17.40 9.70 -4.18
C GLN A 96 16.30 10.51 -3.47
N ALA A 97 15.03 10.32 -3.88
CA ALA A 97 13.90 10.98 -3.23
C ALA A 97 13.74 10.54 -1.76
N PHE A 98 14.19 9.34 -1.40
CA PHE A 98 14.14 8.80 -0.03
C PHE A 98 15.45 9.01 0.75
N GLY A 99 16.42 9.75 0.20
CA GLY A 99 17.69 10.02 0.87
C GLY A 99 18.63 8.83 0.95
N ILE A 100 18.49 7.86 0.04
CA ILE A 100 19.40 6.72 -0.11
C ILE A 100 20.26 6.93 -1.33
N GLY A 101 21.58 6.78 -1.19
CA GLY A 101 22.51 6.84 -2.30
C GLY A 101 22.57 5.48 -3.03
N ALA A 102 21.81 5.33 -4.11
CA ALA A 102 21.97 4.22 -5.03
C ALA A 102 22.47 4.75 -6.39
N GLU A 103 23.47 4.09 -6.95
CA GLU A 103 24.18 4.57 -8.14
C GLU A 103 24.10 3.51 -9.24
N GLU A 104 23.77 3.94 -10.46
CA GLU A 104 23.97 3.12 -11.64
C GLU A 104 25.49 3.07 -11.93
N ILE A 105 26.00 1.84 -12.05
CA ILE A 105 27.43 1.62 -12.31
C ILE A 105 27.63 0.80 -13.58
N SER A 106 28.81 0.88 -14.18
CA SER A 106 29.16 0.09 -15.33
C SER A 106 29.25 -1.41 -15.00
N VAL A 107 29.06 -2.27 -15.99
CA VAL A 107 29.22 -3.72 -15.85
C VAL A 107 30.63 -4.07 -15.35
N SER A 108 31.67 -3.34 -15.83
CA SER A 108 33.05 -3.53 -15.35
C SER A 108 33.17 -3.26 -13.84
N ASN A 109 32.60 -2.13 -13.35
CA ASN A 109 32.64 -1.79 -11.93
C ASN A 109 31.81 -2.78 -11.09
N ALA A 110 30.75 -3.34 -11.65
CA ALA A 110 29.97 -4.39 -11.00
C ALA A 110 30.80 -5.68 -10.86
N ALA A 111 31.53 -6.08 -11.92
CA ALA A 111 32.45 -7.22 -11.90
C ALA A 111 33.61 -7.04 -10.92
N GLU A 112 34.14 -5.81 -10.79
CA GLU A 112 35.16 -5.51 -9.77
C GLU A 112 34.64 -5.69 -8.33
N LYS A 113 33.37 -5.33 -8.09
CA LYS A 113 32.71 -5.51 -6.78
C LYS A 113 32.35 -6.96 -6.48
N TRP A 114 32.11 -7.75 -7.52
CA TRP A 114 31.76 -9.17 -7.45
C TRP A 114 32.61 -10.01 -8.42
N PRO A 115 33.90 -10.25 -8.12
CA PRO A 115 34.84 -10.89 -9.05
C PRO A 115 34.49 -12.33 -9.41
N LEU A 116 33.65 -13.00 -8.61
CA LEU A 116 33.24 -14.39 -8.85
C LEU A 116 32.13 -14.52 -9.88
N MET A 117 31.39 -13.43 -10.18
CA MET A 117 30.23 -13.51 -11.05
C MET A 117 30.59 -13.46 -12.54
N ARG A 118 29.88 -14.22 -13.34
CA ARG A 118 29.82 -14.03 -14.80
C ARG A 118 29.16 -12.69 -15.09
N SER A 119 29.72 -11.90 -15.96
CA SER A 119 29.25 -10.55 -16.28
C SER A 119 29.08 -10.22 -17.74
N ASP A 120 29.36 -11.18 -18.65
CA ASP A 120 29.30 -11.01 -20.11
C ASP A 120 27.86 -10.89 -20.66
N ASP A 121 26.87 -11.35 -19.89
CA ASP A 121 25.43 -11.24 -20.21
C ASP A 121 24.77 -10.01 -19.56
N LEU A 122 25.48 -9.22 -18.76
CA LEU A 122 24.92 -8.07 -18.07
C LEU A 122 24.81 -6.85 -18.98
N ILE A 123 23.72 -6.12 -18.84
CA ILE A 123 23.48 -4.85 -19.54
C ILE A 123 23.51 -3.63 -18.62
N GLY A 124 23.56 -3.81 -17.31
CA GLY A 124 23.68 -2.75 -16.32
C GLY A 124 23.58 -3.23 -14.88
N ALA A 125 23.93 -2.36 -13.96
CA ALA A 125 23.88 -2.63 -12.53
C ALA A 125 23.64 -1.38 -11.70
N VAL A 126 23.07 -1.55 -10.50
CA VAL A 126 22.88 -0.51 -9.49
C VAL A 126 23.54 -0.95 -8.18
N TYR A 127 24.34 -0.09 -7.59
CA TYR A 127 25.02 -0.29 -6.32
C TYR A 127 24.49 0.63 -5.24
N SER A 128 24.19 0.08 -4.06
CA SER A 128 23.74 0.81 -2.86
C SER A 128 24.75 0.63 -1.72
N PRO A 129 25.61 1.62 -1.45
CA PRO A 129 26.73 1.49 -0.52
C PRO A 129 26.34 1.40 0.95
N SER A 130 25.15 1.91 1.31
CA SER A 130 24.68 1.95 2.71
C SER A 130 23.93 0.70 3.17
N ASP A 131 23.69 -0.25 2.28
CA ASP A 131 23.10 -1.53 2.58
C ASP A 131 24.13 -2.47 3.27
N GLY A 132 23.63 -3.57 3.85
CA GLY A 132 24.52 -4.50 4.54
C GLY A 132 23.80 -5.78 4.99
N ARG A 133 24.35 -6.38 6.02
CA ARG A 133 23.83 -7.62 6.63
C ARG A 133 24.06 -7.65 8.13
N VAL A 134 23.41 -8.57 8.81
CA VAL A 134 23.47 -8.75 10.27
C VAL A 134 23.51 -10.24 10.63
N SER A 135 23.67 -10.53 11.92
CA SER A 135 23.35 -11.84 12.49
C SER A 135 21.96 -11.81 13.11
N PRO A 136 20.99 -12.62 12.62
CA PRO A 136 19.60 -12.56 13.09
C PRO A 136 19.45 -12.85 14.58
N SER A 137 20.15 -13.88 15.08
CA SER A 137 20.09 -14.27 16.50
C SER A 137 20.81 -13.27 17.40
N ASP A 138 21.92 -12.72 16.96
CA ASP A 138 22.68 -11.73 17.74
C ASP A 138 21.91 -10.41 17.90
N ILE A 139 21.21 -9.96 16.84
CA ILE A 139 20.32 -8.80 16.97
C ILE A 139 19.25 -9.03 18.03
N CYS A 140 18.59 -10.19 18.01
CA CYS A 140 17.58 -10.50 19.01
C CYS A 140 18.19 -10.57 20.43
N ALA A 141 19.37 -11.16 20.56
CA ALA A 141 20.10 -11.19 21.83
C ALA A 141 20.43 -9.78 22.33
N ALA A 142 20.90 -8.89 21.44
CA ALA A 142 21.22 -7.51 21.79
C ALA A 142 19.96 -6.71 22.22
N LEU A 143 18.86 -6.82 21.46
CA LEU A 143 17.58 -6.20 21.79
C LEU A 143 17.06 -6.67 23.16
N ILE A 144 17.07 -7.98 23.40
CA ILE A 144 16.61 -8.54 24.67
C ILE A 144 17.53 -8.15 25.84
N LYS A 145 18.85 -8.10 25.62
CA LYS A 145 19.79 -7.64 26.65
C LYS A 145 19.51 -6.19 27.03
N GLY A 146 19.34 -5.32 26.04
CA GLY A 146 18.95 -3.92 26.26
C GLY A 146 17.60 -3.78 26.97
N ALA A 147 16.59 -4.56 26.56
CA ALA A 147 15.28 -4.55 27.18
C ALA A 147 15.28 -5.11 28.63
N LYS A 148 16.02 -6.21 28.89
CA LYS A 148 16.15 -6.78 30.24
C LYS A 148 16.81 -5.81 31.22
N SER A 149 17.77 -5.00 30.78
CA SER A 149 18.38 -3.96 31.63
C SER A 149 17.36 -2.89 32.06
N GLN A 150 16.22 -2.78 31.37
CA GLN A 150 15.12 -1.86 31.66
C GLN A 150 13.90 -2.57 32.29
N GLY A 151 14.01 -3.87 32.64
CA GLY A 151 12.98 -4.59 33.37
C GLY A 151 12.13 -5.57 32.57
N LEU A 152 12.46 -5.87 31.29
CA LEU A 152 11.76 -6.90 30.53
C LEU A 152 11.78 -8.26 31.25
N LYS A 153 10.60 -8.85 31.38
CA LYS A 153 10.44 -10.25 31.78
C LYS A 153 10.25 -11.11 30.54
N VAL A 154 11.07 -12.14 30.38
CA VAL A 154 10.98 -13.09 29.25
C VAL A 154 10.68 -14.46 29.78
N PHE A 155 9.64 -15.08 29.25
CA PHE A 155 9.26 -16.45 29.56
C PHE A 155 9.31 -17.28 28.28
N GLU A 156 10.30 -18.13 28.19
CA GLU A 156 10.42 -19.15 27.15
C GLU A 156 9.63 -20.41 27.53
N ASP A 157 9.44 -21.32 26.58
CA ASP A 157 8.63 -22.52 26.72
C ASP A 157 7.22 -22.23 27.31
N THR A 158 6.68 -21.08 26.94
CA THR A 158 5.41 -20.56 27.45
C THR A 158 4.45 -20.22 26.31
N PRO A 159 3.83 -21.23 25.69
CA PRO A 159 2.85 -21.01 24.61
C PRO A 159 1.61 -20.28 25.13
N VAL A 160 1.12 -19.34 24.36
CA VAL A 160 -0.19 -18.72 24.57
C VAL A 160 -1.28 -19.72 24.14
N THR A 161 -2.18 -20.06 25.06
CA THR A 161 -3.27 -21.04 24.85
C THR A 161 -4.62 -20.37 24.65
N GLY A 162 -4.75 -19.07 25.00
CA GLY A 162 -5.95 -18.29 24.82
C GLY A 162 -5.73 -16.82 25.17
N ILE A 163 -6.67 -15.99 24.75
CA ILE A 163 -6.73 -14.57 25.09
C ILE A 163 -8.13 -14.26 25.59
N ARG A 164 -8.25 -13.79 26.83
CA ARG A 164 -9.52 -13.38 27.43
C ARG A 164 -9.82 -11.94 27.00
N THR A 165 -11.05 -11.71 26.60
CA THR A 165 -11.55 -10.40 26.19
C THR A 165 -12.73 -9.96 27.04
N GLU A 166 -12.84 -8.67 27.30
CA GLU A 166 -13.94 -8.06 28.03
C GLU A 166 -14.34 -6.76 27.32
N ASN A 167 -15.65 -6.57 27.10
CA ASN A 167 -16.19 -5.35 26.49
C ASN A 167 -15.49 -4.91 25.17
N GLY A 168 -15.14 -5.89 24.31
CA GLY A 168 -14.46 -5.61 23.04
C GLY A 168 -12.98 -5.22 23.16
N ARG A 169 -12.34 -5.52 24.29
CA ARG A 169 -10.94 -5.22 24.57
C ARG A 169 -10.21 -6.46 25.08
N VAL A 170 -8.91 -6.49 24.91
CA VAL A 170 -8.03 -7.45 25.59
C VAL A 170 -8.14 -7.27 27.10
N ALA A 171 -8.17 -8.37 27.85
CA ALA A 171 -8.20 -8.37 29.31
C ALA A 171 -7.10 -9.27 29.92
N ALA A 172 -6.73 -10.38 29.28
CA ALA A 172 -5.65 -11.26 29.76
C ALA A 172 -5.17 -12.20 28.67
N VAL A 173 -3.95 -12.73 28.86
CA VAL A 173 -3.38 -13.86 28.11
C VAL A 173 -3.38 -15.10 28.98
N GLN A 174 -3.78 -16.23 28.40
CA GLN A 174 -3.80 -17.54 29.07
C GLN A 174 -2.62 -18.39 28.64
N THR A 175 -1.99 -19.05 29.61
CA THR A 175 -0.88 -20.02 29.41
C THR A 175 -1.12 -21.26 30.25
N ALA A 176 -0.36 -22.32 30.04
CA ALA A 176 -0.40 -23.50 30.90
C ALA A 176 -0.01 -23.20 32.37
N GLN A 177 0.74 -22.14 32.63
CA GLN A 177 1.17 -21.71 33.96
C GLN A 177 0.17 -20.77 34.66
N GLY A 178 -0.87 -20.33 33.96
CA GLY A 178 -1.88 -19.43 34.48
C GLY A 178 -2.23 -18.28 33.55
N GLU A 179 -2.99 -17.33 34.09
CA GLU A 179 -3.45 -16.15 33.37
C GLU A 179 -2.63 -14.92 33.75
N ILE A 180 -2.32 -14.10 32.73
CA ILE A 180 -1.60 -12.84 32.88
C ILE A 180 -2.55 -11.71 32.45
N SER A 181 -3.01 -10.88 33.37
CA SER A 181 -3.84 -9.71 33.10
C SER A 181 -3.06 -8.66 32.33
N CYS A 182 -3.65 -8.13 31.26
CA CYS A 182 -3.04 -7.07 30.42
C CYS A 182 -4.12 -6.32 29.64
N GLU A 183 -3.82 -5.05 29.29
CA GLU A 183 -4.67 -4.23 28.42
C GLU A 183 -4.24 -4.31 26.95
N THR A 184 -3.02 -4.78 26.69
CA THR A 184 -2.45 -4.82 25.35
C THR A 184 -1.74 -6.16 25.11
N VAL A 185 -2.03 -6.76 23.96
CA VAL A 185 -1.33 -7.93 23.43
C VAL A 185 -0.75 -7.58 22.07
N VAL A 186 0.53 -7.90 21.86
CA VAL A 186 1.21 -7.73 20.58
C VAL A 186 1.52 -9.10 20.00
N ASN A 187 0.83 -9.47 18.95
CA ASN A 187 1.01 -10.72 18.23
C ASN A 187 2.18 -10.62 17.25
N CYS A 188 3.35 -11.12 17.67
CA CYS A 188 4.56 -11.23 16.84
C CYS A 188 4.91 -12.71 16.57
N ALA A 189 3.93 -13.61 16.53
CA ALA A 189 4.11 -15.05 16.51
C ALA A 189 4.55 -15.63 15.14
N GLY A 190 5.03 -14.82 14.20
CA GLY A 190 5.56 -15.26 12.90
C GLY A 190 4.56 -16.10 12.12
N ILE A 191 4.95 -17.31 11.70
CA ILE A 191 4.07 -18.23 10.96
C ILE A 191 2.81 -18.65 11.75
N TRP A 192 2.85 -18.58 13.09
CA TRP A 192 1.70 -18.87 13.97
C TRP A 192 0.83 -17.63 14.24
N GLY A 193 1.16 -16.47 13.66
CA GLY A 193 0.44 -15.22 13.89
C GLY A 193 -1.05 -15.30 13.59
N ARG A 194 -1.45 -16.05 12.54
CA ARG A 194 -2.86 -16.27 12.20
C ARG A 194 -3.57 -17.10 13.27
N SER A 195 -2.93 -18.14 13.81
CA SER A 195 -3.51 -18.98 14.86
C SER A 195 -3.81 -18.17 16.13
N ILE A 196 -2.90 -17.29 16.55
CA ILE A 196 -3.11 -16.40 17.69
C ILE A 196 -4.26 -15.39 17.40
N ALA A 197 -4.30 -14.80 16.21
CA ALA A 197 -5.36 -13.86 15.83
C ALA A 197 -6.74 -14.55 15.80
N THR A 198 -6.81 -15.79 15.38
CA THR A 198 -8.06 -16.59 15.34
C THR A 198 -8.64 -16.80 16.75
N MET A 199 -7.81 -16.87 17.81
CA MET A 199 -8.30 -17.01 19.20
C MET A 199 -9.23 -15.85 19.61
N VAL A 200 -9.10 -14.70 18.97
CA VAL A 200 -9.88 -13.49 19.27
C VAL A 200 -10.76 -13.03 18.09
N GLY A 201 -10.85 -13.82 17.04
CA GLY A 201 -11.64 -13.48 15.84
C GLY A 201 -11.05 -12.32 15.01
N ALA A 202 -9.77 -12.00 15.18
CA ALA A 202 -9.10 -10.96 14.41
C ALA A 202 -8.68 -11.47 13.02
N VAL A 203 -8.71 -10.55 12.04
CA VAL A 203 -8.24 -10.81 10.67
C VAL A 203 -6.72 -10.69 10.63
N ALA A 204 -6.03 -11.79 10.28
CA ALA A 204 -4.58 -11.81 10.08
C ALA A 204 -4.23 -12.68 8.86
N PRO A 205 -4.36 -12.14 7.64
CA PRO A 205 -4.21 -12.90 6.40
C PRO A 205 -2.74 -13.17 6.13
N LEU A 206 -2.24 -14.25 6.67
CA LEU A 206 -0.91 -14.79 6.40
C LEU A 206 -0.96 -16.32 6.31
N HIS A 207 -0.08 -16.88 5.51
CA HIS A 207 0.12 -18.33 5.38
C HIS A 207 1.60 -18.64 5.24
N ALA A 208 2.01 -19.82 5.69
CA ALA A 208 3.38 -20.24 5.53
C ALA A 208 3.63 -20.80 4.12
N CYS A 209 4.84 -20.55 3.61
CA CYS A 209 5.39 -21.22 2.44
C CYS A 209 6.74 -21.84 2.81
N GLU A 210 7.12 -22.88 2.09
CA GLU A 210 8.50 -23.36 2.08
C GLU A 210 9.39 -22.31 1.40
N HIS A 211 10.58 -22.10 1.90
CA HIS A 211 11.55 -21.17 1.32
C HIS A 211 12.98 -21.65 1.51
N PHE A 212 13.80 -21.49 0.47
CA PHE A 212 15.05 -22.18 0.35
C PHE A 212 16.27 -21.26 0.28
N TYR A 213 17.36 -21.71 0.85
CA TYR A 213 18.70 -21.23 0.49
C TYR A 213 19.75 -22.36 0.69
N LEU A 214 20.90 -22.17 0.05
CA LEU A 214 21.98 -23.12 0.06
C LEU A 214 23.23 -22.47 0.66
N LEU A 215 24.00 -23.26 1.43
CA LEU A 215 25.33 -22.91 1.87
C LEU A 215 26.35 -23.78 1.10
N THR A 216 27.39 -23.17 0.54
CA THR A 216 28.47 -23.89 -0.08
C THR A 216 29.51 -24.34 0.93
N GLU A 217 30.32 -25.31 0.56
CA GLU A 217 31.61 -25.55 1.21
C GLU A 217 32.51 -24.32 1.05
N LEU A 218 33.66 -24.34 1.71
CA LEU A 218 34.66 -23.27 1.63
C LEU A 218 35.13 -23.06 0.19
N MET A 219 35.27 -21.80 -0.20
CA MET A 219 35.75 -21.36 -1.50
C MET A 219 36.97 -20.47 -1.32
N ASP A 220 38.13 -20.88 -1.80
CA ASP A 220 39.38 -20.12 -1.66
C ASP A 220 39.31 -18.74 -2.32
N SER A 221 38.42 -18.60 -3.29
CA SER A 221 38.14 -17.34 -3.98
C SER A 221 37.37 -16.31 -3.15
N VAL A 222 36.70 -16.71 -2.05
CA VAL A 222 35.97 -15.82 -1.14
C VAL A 222 36.94 -15.28 -0.07
N THR A 223 37.69 -14.27 -0.45
CA THR A 223 38.79 -13.72 0.39
C THR A 223 38.43 -12.48 1.19
N ALA A 224 37.30 -11.81 0.87
CA ALA A 224 36.86 -10.55 1.50
C ALA A 224 35.33 -10.50 1.61
N PRO A 225 34.78 -9.67 2.49
CA PRO A 225 33.34 -9.42 2.48
C PRO A 225 32.86 -8.88 1.14
N LEU A 226 31.86 -9.52 0.58
CA LEU A 226 31.23 -9.12 -0.68
C LEU A 226 29.95 -8.29 -0.42
N PRO A 227 29.59 -7.34 -1.30
CA PRO A 227 28.25 -6.76 -1.29
C PRO A 227 27.19 -7.86 -1.45
N THR A 228 25.98 -7.66 -0.91
CA THR A 228 24.90 -8.60 -1.24
C THR A 228 24.55 -8.47 -2.72
N LEU A 229 24.60 -9.55 -3.48
CA LEU A 229 24.25 -9.58 -4.91
C LEU A 229 22.80 -9.99 -5.08
N SER A 230 22.07 -9.31 -5.96
CA SER A 230 20.74 -9.69 -6.39
C SER A 230 20.73 -9.86 -7.91
N ASP A 231 20.57 -11.09 -8.34
CA ASP A 231 20.27 -11.49 -9.72
C ASP A 231 18.80 -11.91 -9.77
N HIS A 232 17.91 -10.91 -9.84
CA HIS A 232 16.48 -11.17 -9.79
C HIS A 232 15.94 -11.88 -11.03
N ASP A 233 16.64 -11.78 -12.18
CA ASP A 233 16.28 -12.50 -13.40
C ASP A 233 16.61 -14.00 -13.29
N GLY A 234 17.68 -14.32 -12.55
CA GLY A 234 18.03 -15.69 -12.15
C GLY A 234 17.28 -16.18 -10.91
N HIS A 235 16.39 -15.38 -10.31
CA HIS A 235 15.71 -15.65 -9.04
C HIS A 235 16.64 -15.80 -7.83
N LEU A 236 17.82 -15.16 -7.82
CA LEU A 236 18.90 -15.37 -6.87
C LEU A 236 19.21 -14.14 -6.02
N TYR A 237 19.62 -14.40 -4.79
CA TYR A 237 20.43 -13.48 -4.01
C TYR A 237 21.62 -14.22 -3.41
N LEU A 238 22.77 -13.54 -3.35
CA LEU A 238 24.01 -14.15 -2.90
C LEU A 238 24.75 -13.24 -1.93
N ARG A 239 25.47 -13.83 -0.99
CA ARG A 239 26.44 -13.15 -0.13
C ARG A 239 27.53 -14.13 0.35
N ASP A 240 28.65 -13.59 0.81
CA ASP A 240 29.64 -14.41 1.49
C ASP A 240 29.14 -14.88 2.86
N GLU A 241 29.43 -16.13 3.22
CA GLU A 241 29.09 -16.71 4.51
C GLU A 241 30.16 -17.75 4.94
N GLY A 242 30.86 -17.46 6.04
CA GLY A 242 31.79 -18.42 6.66
C GLY A 242 32.90 -18.91 5.76
N GLY A 243 33.35 -18.14 4.76
CA GLY A 243 34.37 -18.51 3.79
C GLY A 243 33.85 -19.24 2.54
N GLY A 244 32.55 -19.39 2.41
CA GLY A 244 31.83 -19.82 1.21
C GLY A 244 30.74 -18.83 0.83
N LEU A 245 29.72 -19.28 0.11
CA LEU A 245 28.57 -18.47 -0.30
C LEU A 245 27.27 -18.98 0.34
N LEU A 246 26.40 -18.03 0.72
CA LEU A 246 24.99 -18.27 0.90
C LEU A 246 24.29 -17.86 -0.40
N ILE A 247 23.54 -18.80 -0.95
CA ILE A 247 22.78 -18.65 -2.21
C ILE A 247 21.32 -18.87 -1.90
N GLY A 248 20.54 -17.81 -1.85
CA GLY A 248 19.11 -17.88 -1.64
C GLY A 248 18.35 -17.57 -2.92
N CYS A 249 17.05 -17.83 -2.88
CA CYS A 249 16.19 -17.65 -4.04
C CYS A 249 14.82 -17.10 -3.64
N PHE A 250 14.06 -16.70 -4.65
CA PHE A 250 12.62 -16.58 -4.59
C PHE A 250 12.06 -17.38 -5.76
N GLU A 251 11.53 -18.52 -5.41
CA GLU A 251 11.17 -19.57 -6.35
C GLU A 251 10.03 -19.09 -7.26
N PRO A 252 10.10 -19.28 -8.59
CA PRO A 252 9.02 -18.88 -9.50
C PRO A 252 7.74 -19.69 -9.31
N GLN A 253 7.80 -20.75 -8.50
CA GLN A 253 6.66 -21.57 -8.08
C GLN A 253 6.78 -21.83 -6.59
N GLY A 254 6.11 -21.01 -5.77
CA GLY A 254 6.12 -21.20 -4.32
C GLY A 254 5.32 -22.43 -3.88
N LYS A 255 5.64 -22.95 -2.70
CA LYS A 255 4.93 -24.07 -2.08
C LYS A 255 4.26 -23.62 -0.78
N ALA A 256 2.93 -23.74 -0.70
CA ALA A 256 2.19 -23.49 0.54
C ALA A 256 2.52 -24.57 1.58
N LEU A 257 2.66 -24.15 2.83
CA LEU A 257 2.90 -25.03 3.97
C LEU A 257 1.80 -24.87 5.00
N ASP A 258 1.11 -25.94 5.32
CA ASP A 258 0.15 -25.97 6.42
C ASP A 258 0.90 -26.15 7.74
N ILE A 259 0.89 -25.13 8.57
CA ILE A 259 1.64 -25.13 9.86
C ILE A 259 1.15 -26.20 10.84
N GLU A 260 -0.07 -26.70 10.67
CA GLU A 260 -0.64 -27.80 11.43
C GLU A 260 0.05 -29.14 11.16
N THR A 261 0.80 -29.26 10.06
CA THR A 261 1.61 -30.45 9.74
C THR A 261 2.96 -30.45 10.44
N LEU A 262 3.37 -29.32 10.99
CA LEU A 262 4.63 -29.21 11.72
C LEU A 262 4.55 -29.91 13.08
N PRO A 263 5.63 -30.56 13.55
CA PRO A 263 5.68 -31.13 14.89
C PRO A 263 5.37 -30.06 15.96
N GLU A 264 4.73 -30.46 17.05
CA GLU A 264 4.41 -29.53 18.15
C GLU A 264 5.67 -28.92 18.78
N ASP A 265 6.78 -29.63 18.76
CA ASP A 265 8.09 -29.21 19.27
C ASP A 265 8.96 -28.52 18.21
N PHE A 266 8.47 -28.24 17.02
CA PHE A 266 9.19 -27.57 15.96
C PHE A 266 9.84 -26.27 16.45
N ALA A 267 11.16 -26.28 16.56
CA ALA A 267 11.99 -25.16 17.06
C ALA A 267 13.45 -25.38 16.65
N PHE A 268 14.09 -24.39 16.03
CA PHE A 268 15.40 -24.53 15.42
C PHE A 268 15.50 -25.73 14.47
N ASP A 269 14.40 -25.98 13.80
CA ASP A 269 14.24 -27.13 12.92
C ASP A 269 13.98 -26.68 11.49
N LEU A 270 14.14 -27.59 10.54
CA LEU A 270 14.01 -27.38 9.11
C LEU A 270 13.01 -28.37 8.53
N LEU A 271 12.47 -28.02 7.41
CA LEU A 271 11.70 -28.90 6.56
C LEU A 271 12.64 -29.88 5.81
N PRO A 272 12.14 -30.98 5.27
CA PRO A 272 12.92 -31.87 4.41
C PRO A 272 13.52 -31.12 3.21
N GLU A 273 14.74 -31.51 2.83
CA GLU A 273 15.37 -31.00 1.61
C GLU A 273 14.55 -31.37 0.36
N ASP A 274 14.45 -30.43 -0.58
CA ASP A 274 13.77 -30.64 -1.86
C ASP A 274 14.68 -30.22 -3.02
N TRP A 275 15.53 -31.13 -3.42
CA TRP A 275 16.51 -30.91 -4.47
C TRP A 275 15.88 -30.74 -5.85
N ASP A 276 14.79 -31.44 -6.14
CA ASP A 276 14.08 -31.34 -7.42
C ASP A 276 13.48 -29.94 -7.59
N HIS A 277 12.99 -29.35 -6.49
CA HIS A 277 12.41 -28.02 -6.50
C HIS A 277 13.47 -26.92 -6.72
N ILE A 278 14.65 -27.08 -6.13
CA ILE A 278 15.73 -26.09 -6.22
C ILE A 278 16.63 -26.23 -7.46
N GLU A 279 16.55 -27.36 -8.19
CA GLU A 279 17.42 -27.65 -9.33
C GLU A 279 17.46 -26.52 -10.37
N PRO A 280 16.35 -25.93 -10.84
CA PRO A 280 16.39 -24.83 -11.81
C PRO A 280 17.12 -23.58 -11.27
N ILE A 281 17.01 -23.33 -9.98
CA ILE A 281 17.69 -22.22 -9.30
C ILE A 281 19.19 -22.50 -9.19
N LEU A 282 19.58 -23.73 -8.89
CA LEU A 282 21.00 -24.13 -8.88
C LEU A 282 21.65 -23.97 -10.26
N ALA A 283 20.94 -24.30 -11.33
CA ALA A 283 21.42 -24.05 -12.68
C ALA A 283 21.68 -22.57 -12.95
N ASN A 284 20.76 -21.67 -12.50
CA ASN A 284 20.94 -20.23 -12.58
C ASN A 284 22.12 -19.76 -11.72
N ALA A 285 22.28 -20.33 -10.53
CA ALA A 285 23.41 -20.01 -9.64
C ALA A 285 24.76 -20.40 -10.26
N MET A 286 24.88 -21.61 -10.82
CA MET A 286 26.09 -22.06 -11.54
C MET A 286 26.35 -21.22 -12.80
N HIS A 287 25.30 -20.81 -13.52
CA HIS A 287 25.46 -19.86 -14.61
C HIS A 287 26.07 -18.55 -14.14
N ARG A 288 25.55 -17.98 -13.03
CA ARG A 288 26.02 -16.70 -12.49
C ARG A 288 27.40 -16.81 -11.84
N ILE A 289 27.67 -17.88 -11.13
CA ILE A 289 28.94 -18.15 -10.43
C ILE A 289 29.52 -19.49 -10.94
N PRO A 290 30.33 -19.48 -12.01
CA PRO A 290 30.81 -20.74 -12.64
C PRO A 290 31.61 -21.64 -11.71
N GLU A 291 32.29 -21.11 -10.71
CA GLU A 291 33.02 -21.88 -9.72
C GLU A 291 32.15 -22.86 -8.91
N LEU A 292 30.85 -22.61 -8.84
CA LEU A 292 29.91 -23.50 -8.16
C LEU A 292 29.79 -24.89 -8.80
N GLU A 293 30.13 -25.05 -10.09
CA GLU A 293 30.17 -26.37 -10.73
C GLU A 293 31.17 -27.35 -10.08
N GLN A 294 32.15 -26.81 -9.35
CA GLN A 294 33.20 -27.59 -8.70
C GLN A 294 33.15 -27.44 -7.17
N THR A 295 32.19 -26.65 -6.65
CA THR A 295 32.08 -26.38 -5.21
C THR A 295 31.06 -27.32 -4.58
N GLY A 296 31.42 -27.94 -3.47
CA GLY A 296 30.50 -28.79 -2.70
C GLY A 296 29.38 -27.99 -2.01
N VAL A 297 28.27 -28.65 -1.78
CA VAL A 297 27.17 -28.12 -0.99
C VAL A 297 27.30 -28.55 0.45
N LYS A 298 27.39 -27.60 1.36
CA LYS A 298 27.44 -27.85 2.80
C LYS A 298 26.04 -28.16 3.37
N MET A 299 25.02 -27.43 2.91
CA MET A 299 23.65 -27.56 3.39
C MET A 299 22.67 -26.95 2.40
N LEU A 300 21.57 -27.64 2.12
CA LEU A 300 20.35 -27.09 1.56
C LEU A 300 19.37 -26.86 2.71
N LEU A 301 18.96 -25.64 2.88
CA LEU A 301 18.07 -25.24 3.96
C LEU A 301 16.69 -24.99 3.38
N ASN A 302 15.68 -25.72 3.87
CA ASN A 302 14.27 -25.49 3.59
C ASN A 302 13.60 -25.07 4.91
N GLY A 303 13.14 -23.84 4.99
CA GLY A 303 12.53 -23.28 6.19
C GLY A 303 11.14 -22.70 5.94
N PRO A 304 10.27 -22.73 6.97
CA PRO A 304 8.94 -22.13 6.85
C PRO A 304 9.02 -20.61 6.96
N GLU A 305 8.37 -19.91 6.04
CA GLU A 305 8.27 -18.45 6.07
C GLU A 305 6.84 -17.97 5.79
N SER A 306 6.44 -16.82 6.38
CA SER A 306 5.06 -16.31 6.27
C SER A 306 4.92 -15.26 5.20
N PHE A 307 3.89 -15.42 4.35
CA PHE A 307 3.50 -14.48 3.31
C PHE A 307 2.06 -14.01 3.48
N THR A 308 1.80 -12.78 3.13
CA THR A 308 0.48 -12.15 3.08
C THR A 308 -0.03 -12.11 1.63
N PRO A 309 -1.30 -11.81 1.38
CA PRO A 309 -1.83 -11.75 0.02
C PRO A 309 -1.23 -10.68 -0.89
N ASP A 310 -0.53 -9.67 -0.34
CA ASP A 310 -0.02 -8.51 -1.07
C ASP A 310 1.49 -8.27 -0.89
N ASP A 311 2.22 -9.26 -0.38
CA ASP A 311 3.67 -9.19 -0.13
C ASP A 311 4.10 -8.06 0.82
N ARG A 312 3.21 -7.64 1.73
CA ARG A 312 3.49 -6.63 2.75
C ARG A 312 3.12 -7.14 4.12
N PHE A 313 3.98 -6.97 5.10
CA PHE A 313 3.74 -7.47 6.45
C PHE A 313 2.51 -6.83 7.12
N LEU A 314 2.08 -7.40 8.24
CA LEU A 314 0.93 -6.95 9.01
C LEU A 314 1.42 -6.15 10.21
N LEU A 315 0.99 -4.89 10.32
CA LEU A 315 1.33 -4.01 11.43
C LEU A 315 0.10 -3.23 11.91
N GLY A 316 -0.04 -3.06 13.22
CA GLY A 316 -1.02 -2.17 13.82
C GLY A 316 -2.11 -2.84 14.64
N GLU A 317 -3.02 -2.04 15.19
CA GLU A 317 -4.13 -2.49 16.02
C GLU A 317 -5.25 -3.11 15.18
N SER A 318 -5.73 -4.28 15.60
CA SER A 318 -6.87 -4.94 14.97
C SER A 318 -8.14 -4.09 15.07
N PRO A 319 -8.91 -3.93 13.98
CA PRO A 319 -10.20 -3.24 14.05
C PRO A 319 -11.28 -4.04 14.77
N GLU A 320 -11.09 -5.35 14.96
CA GLU A 320 -12.03 -6.25 15.63
C GLU A 320 -11.92 -6.20 17.17
N LEU A 321 -10.72 -5.96 17.70
CA LEU A 321 -10.45 -6.05 19.14
C LEU A 321 -9.47 -4.97 19.61
N ARG A 322 -9.91 -4.10 20.48
CA ARG A 322 -9.06 -3.06 21.09
C ARG A 322 -7.96 -3.65 21.97
N GLY A 323 -6.76 -3.09 21.86
CA GLY A 323 -5.58 -3.54 22.58
C GLY A 323 -4.93 -4.79 21.97
N PHE A 324 -5.41 -5.30 20.84
CA PHE A 324 -4.79 -6.41 20.11
C PHE A 324 -4.03 -5.89 18.89
N PHE A 325 -2.72 -5.92 18.94
CA PHE A 325 -1.82 -5.46 17.89
C PHE A 325 -1.17 -6.62 17.14
N LEU A 326 -0.87 -6.41 15.87
CA LEU A 326 -0.17 -7.36 15.02
C LEU A 326 1.20 -6.79 14.59
N GLY A 327 2.19 -7.67 14.54
CA GLY A 327 3.52 -7.43 13.98
C GLY A 327 4.06 -8.74 13.41
N CYS A 328 3.44 -9.27 12.34
CA CYS A 328 3.73 -10.59 11.76
C CYS A 328 3.54 -10.63 10.25
N GLY A 329 3.68 -11.80 9.61
CA GLY A 329 3.55 -11.95 8.16
C GLY A 329 4.63 -11.21 7.40
N MET A 330 5.90 -11.39 7.75
CA MET A 330 6.98 -10.47 7.37
C MET A 330 7.47 -10.60 5.92
N CYS A 331 6.97 -11.54 5.12
CA CYS A 331 7.24 -11.65 3.68
C CYS A 331 8.73 -11.50 3.35
N SER A 332 9.59 -12.29 4.01
CA SER A 332 11.05 -12.29 3.87
C SER A 332 11.80 -10.98 4.19
N VAL A 333 11.11 -9.93 4.67
CA VAL A 333 11.78 -8.66 5.01
C VAL A 333 11.91 -8.42 6.53
N GLY A 334 11.64 -9.44 7.35
CA GLY A 334 11.53 -9.33 8.81
C GLY A 334 12.77 -8.82 9.51
N ILE A 335 13.96 -9.24 9.10
CA ILE A 335 15.23 -8.77 9.69
C ILE A 335 15.52 -7.34 9.24
N ALA A 336 15.40 -7.05 7.96
CA ALA A 336 15.64 -5.71 7.44
C ALA A 336 14.71 -4.65 8.06
N THR A 337 13.45 -5.01 8.31
CA THR A 337 12.41 -4.05 8.73
C THR A 337 12.15 -4.09 10.23
N GLY A 338 12.43 -5.21 10.91
CA GLY A 338 12.00 -5.49 12.28
C GLY A 338 12.44 -4.49 13.34
N GLY A 339 13.61 -3.86 13.16
CA GLY A 339 14.08 -2.79 14.05
C GLY A 339 13.16 -1.57 14.03
N GLY A 340 12.92 -1.01 12.84
CA GLY A 340 12.09 0.17 12.66
C GLY A 340 10.60 -0.11 12.80
N ALA A 341 10.11 -1.26 12.33
CA ALA A 341 8.72 -1.64 12.49
C ALA A 341 8.36 -1.90 13.97
N GLY A 342 9.27 -2.52 14.75
CA GLY A 342 9.07 -2.67 16.19
C GLY A 342 9.04 -1.32 16.92
N ARG A 343 9.85 -0.36 16.47
CA ARG A 343 9.79 1.02 16.96
C ARG A 343 8.44 1.68 16.64
N ALA A 344 8.04 1.66 15.39
CA ALA A 344 6.79 2.28 14.95
C ALA A 344 5.57 1.66 15.67
N LEU A 345 5.58 0.35 15.91
CA LEU A 345 4.52 -0.35 16.64
C LEU A 345 4.51 0.05 18.12
N ALA A 346 5.68 0.19 18.75
CA ALA A 346 5.78 0.64 20.14
C ALA A 346 5.29 2.10 20.30
N GLU A 347 5.66 2.99 19.38
CA GLU A 347 5.15 4.37 19.33
C GLU A 347 3.62 4.37 19.17
N TRP A 348 3.07 3.57 18.25
CA TRP A 348 1.62 3.47 18.06
C TRP A 348 0.89 2.99 19.33
N ILE A 349 1.43 1.99 20.02
CA ILE A 349 0.84 1.48 21.28
C ILE A 349 0.80 2.56 22.36
N ILE A 350 1.86 3.36 22.48
CA ILE A 350 1.99 4.41 23.51
C ILE A 350 1.12 5.62 23.19
N ASP A 351 1.16 6.07 21.94
CA ASP A 351 0.50 7.31 21.50
C ASP A 351 -0.95 7.11 21.05
N GLY A 352 -1.37 5.84 20.87
CA GLY A 352 -2.72 5.45 20.42
C GLY A 352 -2.94 5.59 18.90
N GLU A 353 -1.97 6.16 18.18
CA GLU A 353 -1.98 6.29 16.71
C GLU A 353 -0.55 6.20 16.17
N PRO A 354 -0.35 5.84 14.89
CA PRO A 354 0.98 5.73 14.30
C PRO A 354 1.64 7.11 14.17
N SER A 355 2.97 7.14 14.35
CA SER A 355 3.81 8.34 14.23
C SER A 355 4.13 8.75 12.78
N MET A 356 3.76 7.93 11.81
CA MET A 356 4.01 8.11 10.38
C MET A 356 2.98 7.33 9.54
N ASP A 357 2.93 7.57 8.24
CA ASP A 357 2.09 6.75 7.36
C ASP A 357 2.53 5.28 7.35
N LEU A 358 1.73 4.42 7.96
CA LEU A 358 1.89 2.96 7.96
C LEU A 358 0.85 2.24 7.10
N TRP A 359 0.06 2.98 6.31
CA TRP A 359 -0.99 2.38 5.48
C TRP A 359 -0.51 1.21 4.61
N PRO A 360 0.68 1.24 3.99
CA PRO A 360 1.14 0.11 3.19
C PRO A 360 1.21 -1.23 3.94
N VAL A 361 1.30 -1.20 5.27
CA VAL A 361 1.40 -2.38 6.14
C VAL A 361 0.31 -2.46 7.21
N ASP A 362 -0.59 -1.48 7.26
CA ASP A 362 -1.70 -1.42 8.21
C ASP A 362 -2.64 -2.62 8.01
N ILE A 363 -2.94 -3.34 9.09
CA ILE A 363 -3.82 -4.51 9.04
C ILE A 363 -5.22 -4.18 8.51
N ARG A 364 -5.69 -2.95 8.66
CA ARG A 364 -7.00 -2.47 8.21
C ARG A 364 -7.16 -2.39 6.68
N ARG A 365 -6.09 -2.69 5.91
CA ARG A 365 -6.13 -2.81 4.45
C ARG A 365 -6.73 -4.13 3.96
N PHE A 366 -7.06 -5.06 4.86
CA PHE A 366 -7.62 -6.36 4.54
C PHE A 366 -9.07 -6.52 5.01
N VAL A 367 -9.76 -7.46 4.38
CA VAL A 367 -11.13 -7.86 4.71
C VAL A 367 -11.19 -9.36 5.02
N PRO A 368 -12.22 -9.84 5.75
CA PRO A 368 -12.33 -11.25 6.12
C PRO A 368 -12.29 -12.24 4.93
N ALA A 369 -12.77 -11.84 3.75
CA ALA A 369 -12.74 -12.68 2.55
C ALA A 369 -11.31 -13.06 2.12
N GLN A 370 -10.33 -12.20 2.38
CA GLN A 370 -8.92 -12.45 2.08
C GLN A 370 -8.22 -13.30 3.15
N ASN A 371 -8.87 -13.59 4.29
CA ASN A 371 -8.33 -14.37 5.41
C ASN A 371 -8.82 -15.82 5.44
N THR A 372 -9.50 -16.31 4.40
CA THR A 372 -9.90 -17.73 4.34
C THR A 372 -8.69 -18.61 4.04
N LEU A 373 -8.64 -19.80 4.63
CA LEU A 373 -7.51 -20.71 4.42
C LEU A 373 -7.31 -21.07 2.94
N ARG A 374 -8.40 -21.24 2.19
CA ARG A 374 -8.36 -21.49 0.75
C ARG A 374 -7.68 -20.34 0.00
N THR A 375 -8.13 -19.11 0.24
CA THR A 375 -7.55 -17.92 -0.39
C THR A 375 -6.06 -17.80 -0.11
N LEU A 376 -5.66 -18.05 1.14
CA LEU A 376 -4.26 -17.92 1.56
C LEU A 376 -3.37 -19.01 0.96
N ARG A 377 -3.83 -20.26 0.92
CA ARG A 377 -3.10 -21.37 0.28
C ARG A 377 -2.88 -21.16 -1.22
N GLU A 378 -3.83 -20.54 -1.90
CA GLU A 378 -3.71 -20.25 -3.33
C GLU A 378 -2.83 -19.00 -3.59
N ARG A 379 -2.96 -17.95 -2.78
CA ARG A 379 -2.32 -16.65 -3.00
C ARG A 379 -0.88 -16.58 -2.51
N SER A 380 -0.55 -17.15 -1.36
CA SER A 380 0.78 -16.98 -0.75
C SER A 380 1.93 -17.54 -1.59
N PRO A 381 1.80 -18.71 -2.28
CA PRO A 381 2.81 -19.18 -3.23
C PRO A 381 3.05 -18.24 -4.41
N GLU A 382 1.99 -17.65 -4.97
CA GLU A 382 2.13 -16.65 -6.04
C GLU A 382 2.79 -15.37 -5.53
N THR A 383 2.46 -14.95 -4.31
CA THR A 383 3.10 -13.78 -3.68
C THR A 383 4.61 -13.99 -3.53
N LEU A 384 5.02 -15.16 -3.04
CA LEU A 384 6.44 -15.53 -2.97
C LEU A 384 7.08 -15.50 -4.36
N ALA A 385 6.46 -16.12 -5.36
CA ALA A 385 6.98 -16.20 -6.72
C ALA A 385 7.15 -14.82 -7.39
N LEU A 386 6.27 -13.87 -7.05
CA LEU A 386 6.32 -12.52 -7.61
C LEU A 386 7.32 -11.58 -6.91
N HIS A 387 7.91 -11.98 -5.78
CA HIS A 387 8.79 -11.13 -5.00
C HIS A 387 10.00 -10.60 -5.80
N TYR A 388 10.58 -11.42 -6.70
CA TYR A 388 11.66 -11.02 -7.58
C TYR A 388 11.24 -10.66 -9.00
N ALA A 389 9.97 -10.77 -9.32
CA ALA A 389 9.48 -10.40 -10.65
C ALA A 389 9.66 -8.89 -10.91
N VAL A 390 9.82 -8.50 -12.17
CA VAL A 390 9.84 -7.08 -12.56
C VAL A 390 8.54 -6.42 -12.11
N SER A 391 8.60 -5.36 -11.29
CA SER A 391 7.43 -4.68 -10.73
C SER A 391 6.80 -3.74 -11.77
N PHE A 392 6.23 -4.33 -12.83
CA PHE A 392 5.51 -3.54 -13.83
C PHE A 392 4.31 -2.83 -13.23
N PRO A 393 4.02 -1.59 -13.66
CA PRO A 393 2.78 -0.91 -13.32
C PRO A 393 1.55 -1.73 -13.70
N GLY A 394 0.59 -1.81 -12.79
CA GLY A 394 -0.68 -2.50 -13.05
C GLY A 394 -0.64 -4.03 -13.06
N ARG A 395 0.49 -4.66 -12.68
CA ARG A 395 0.54 -6.12 -12.51
C ARG A 395 -0.50 -6.58 -11.52
N GLN A 396 -1.21 -7.66 -11.84
CA GLN A 396 -2.23 -8.26 -11.01
C GLN A 396 -1.85 -9.69 -10.60
N HIS A 397 -2.26 -10.10 -9.42
CA HIS A 397 -2.25 -11.50 -9.04
C HIS A 397 -3.27 -12.28 -9.86
N GLN A 398 -2.97 -13.54 -10.14
CA GLN A 398 -3.82 -14.43 -10.94
C GLN A 398 -4.59 -15.44 -10.08
N THR A 399 -4.06 -15.79 -8.91
CA THR A 399 -4.69 -16.74 -7.97
C THR A 399 -5.69 -16.05 -7.04
N ALA A 400 -6.57 -16.82 -6.41
CA ALA A 400 -7.55 -16.36 -5.42
C ALA A 400 -8.32 -15.11 -5.87
N ARG A 401 -8.75 -15.10 -7.14
CA ARG A 401 -9.55 -14.05 -7.78
C ARG A 401 -11.03 -14.23 -7.44
N ASN A 402 -11.84 -13.26 -7.79
CA ASN A 402 -13.30 -13.30 -7.67
C ASN A 402 -13.81 -13.45 -6.22
N LEU A 403 -13.10 -12.90 -5.24
CA LEU A 403 -13.52 -12.96 -3.84
C LEU A 403 -14.73 -12.07 -3.56
N ARG A 404 -14.81 -10.93 -4.22
CA ARG A 404 -15.91 -9.97 -4.11
C ARG A 404 -16.26 -9.42 -5.49
N LEU A 405 -17.51 -9.56 -5.88
CA LEU A 405 -18.00 -9.16 -7.20
C LEU A 405 -19.06 -8.07 -7.07
N SER A 406 -18.99 -7.08 -7.97
CA SER A 406 -20.07 -6.11 -8.16
C SER A 406 -21.34 -6.81 -8.66
N PRO A 407 -22.56 -6.32 -8.33
CA PRO A 407 -23.77 -6.81 -8.94
C PRO A 407 -23.78 -6.72 -10.48
N LEU A 408 -22.93 -5.86 -11.04
CA LEU A 408 -22.81 -5.65 -12.50
C LEU A 408 -21.77 -6.57 -13.15
N HIS A 409 -20.97 -7.32 -12.37
CA HIS A 409 -19.78 -8.02 -12.85
C HIS A 409 -20.01 -8.83 -14.13
N SER A 410 -21.04 -9.65 -14.18
CA SER A 410 -21.33 -10.49 -15.36
C SER A 410 -21.69 -9.68 -16.63
N ARG A 411 -22.33 -8.51 -16.46
CA ARG A 411 -22.61 -7.62 -17.59
C ARG A 411 -21.34 -6.98 -18.12
N LEU A 412 -20.43 -6.59 -17.21
CA LEU A 412 -19.17 -5.95 -17.57
C LEU A 412 -18.19 -6.96 -18.19
N GLU A 413 -18.14 -8.18 -17.67
CA GLU A 413 -17.37 -9.30 -18.26
C GLU A 413 -17.85 -9.57 -19.69
N ASN A 414 -19.17 -9.70 -19.91
CA ASN A 414 -19.75 -9.91 -21.25
C ASN A 414 -19.49 -8.71 -22.19
N ALA A 415 -19.27 -7.52 -21.67
CA ALA A 415 -18.90 -6.34 -22.43
C ALA A 415 -17.38 -6.23 -22.70
N GLY A 416 -16.61 -7.25 -22.34
CA GLY A 416 -15.16 -7.33 -22.56
C GLY A 416 -14.33 -6.59 -21.52
N ALA A 417 -14.80 -6.50 -20.26
CA ALA A 417 -14.02 -5.92 -19.19
C ALA A 417 -12.80 -6.80 -18.83
N GLU A 418 -11.65 -6.16 -18.72
CA GLU A 418 -10.48 -6.70 -18.02
C GLU A 418 -10.47 -6.21 -16.58
N PHE A 419 -10.22 -7.11 -15.60
CA PHE A 419 -10.41 -6.79 -14.20
C PHE A 419 -9.11 -6.66 -13.43
N ALA A 420 -9.12 -5.76 -12.43
CA ALA A 420 -8.09 -5.62 -11.40
C ALA A 420 -8.68 -5.85 -10.00
N GLU A 421 -7.90 -6.50 -9.13
CA GLU A 421 -8.28 -6.71 -7.74
C GLU A 421 -7.95 -5.50 -6.86
N ARG A 422 -8.86 -5.14 -5.96
CA ARG A 422 -8.60 -4.25 -4.82
C ARG A 422 -9.41 -4.66 -3.61
N MET A 423 -8.77 -5.04 -2.48
CA MET A 423 -9.43 -5.57 -1.28
C MET A 423 -10.43 -6.70 -1.58
N GLY A 424 -10.00 -7.62 -2.45
CA GLY A 424 -10.79 -8.74 -2.92
C GLY A 424 -11.89 -8.39 -3.95
N TRP A 425 -12.14 -7.12 -4.23
CA TRP A 425 -13.07 -6.70 -5.26
C TRP A 425 -12.44 -6.78 -6.66
N GLU A 426 -13.20 -7.33 -7.62
CA GLU A 426 -12.89 -7.23 -9.04
C GLU A 426 -13.45 -5.92 -9.60
N ARG A 427 -12.58 -5.10 -10.20
CA ARG A 427 -12.94 -3.81 -10.77
C ARG A 427 -12.53 -3.75 -12.23
N PRO A 428 -13.40 -3.31 -13.18
CA PRO A 428 -13.01 -3.11 -14.57
C PRO A 428 -11.80 -2.17 -14.66
N ARG A 429 -10.74 -2.62 -15.34
CA ARG A 429 -9.56 -1.79 -15.67
C ARG A 429 -9.81 -0.99 -16.93
N TRP A 430 -10.13 -1.70 -18.00
CA TRP A 430 -10.52 -1.19 -19.32
C TRP A 430 -11.47 -2.19 -19.96
N PHE A 431 -12.02 -1.81 -21.12
CA PHE A 431 -12.91 -2.66 -21.91
C PHE A 431 -12.30 -2.98 -23.27
N ASN A 432 -12.40 -4.24 -23.69
CA ASN A 432 -11.92 -4.75 -24.97
C ASN A 432 -13.02 -5.55 -25.70
N PRO A 433 -14.12 -4.90 -26.09
CA PRO A 433 -15.28 -5.59 -26.68
C PRO A 433 -14.98 -6.27 -28.01
N GLU A 434 -13.97 -5.82 -28.74
CA GLU A 434 -13.56 -6.37 -30.03
C GLU A 434 -12.45 -7.42 -29.90
N ASN A 435 -12.03 -7.75 -28.69
CA ASN A 435 -10.91 -8.66 -28.40
C ASN A 435 -9.63 -8.31 -29.19
N LYS A 436 -9.30 -7.02 -29.23
CA LYS A 436 -8.08 -6.51 -29.88
C LYS A 436 -6.83 -7.05 -29.19
N PRO A 437 -5.74 -7.32 -29.92
CA PRO A 437 -4.48 -7.67 -29.29
C PRO A 437 -3.97 -6.56 -28.36
N THR A 438 -3.62 -6.91 -27.12
CA THR A 438 -3.13 -5.97 -26.08
C THR A 438 -1.68 -6.28 -25.63
N ALA A 439 -0.88 -6.81 -26.52
CA ALA A 439 0.54 -7.10 -26.24
C ALA A 439 1.44 -5.87 -26.53
N PRO A 440 2.46 -5.58 -25.68
CA PRO A 440 2.71 -6.25 -24.40
C PRO A 440 1.69 -5.86 -23.34
N GLU A 441 1.21 -6.82 -22.56
CA GLU A 441 0.23 -6.56 -21.49
C GLU A 441 0.81 -5.64 -20.41
N LEU A 442 2.06 -5.88 -20.01
CA LEU A 442 2.77 -5.12 -19.00
C LEU A 442 3.98 -4.40 -19.62
N SER A 443 4.17 -3.13 -19.27
CA SER A 443 5.31 -2.31 -19.70
C SER A 443 5.53 -1.15 -18.74
N PHE A 444 6.78 -0.67 -18.62
CA PHE A 444 7.07 0.63 -17.99
C PHE A 444 6.77 1.82 -18.91
N GLU A 445 6.53 1.56 -20.17
CA GLU A 445 6.21 2.55 -21.18
C GLU A 445 4.75 2.39 -21.61
N LYS A 446 4.51 2.32 -22.90
CA LYS A 446 3.17 2.23 -23.46
C LYS A 446 2.65 0.78 -23.45
N PRO A 447 1.70 0.43 -22.58
CA PRO A 447 1.14 -0.92 -22.55
C PRO A 447 0.24 -1.18 -23.77
N GLY A 448 0.00 -2.43 -24.09
CA GLY A 448 -0.81 -2.81 -25.27
C GLY A 448 -2.26 -2.32 -25.23
N TRP A 449 -2.83 -2.13 -24.03
CA TRP A 449 -4.18 -1.60 -23.85
C TRP A 449 -4.29 -0.07 -23.90
N HIS A 450 -3.18 0.65 -24.14
CA HIS A 450 -3.14 2.12 -24.15
C HIS A 450 -4.16 2.77 -25.10
N SER A 451 -4.41 2.18 -26.27
CA SER A 451 -5.41 2.70 -27.21
C SER A 451 -6.87 2.54 -26.73
N LEU A 452 -7.17 1.42 -26.05
CA LEU A 452 -8.46 1.17 -25.43
C LEU A 452 -8.75 2.19 -24.33
N HIS A 453 -7.76 2.39 -23.44
CA HIS A 453 -7.79 3.43 -22.42
C HIS A 453 -8.03 4.84 -23.02
N ALA A 454 -7.34 5.16 -24.11
CA ALA A 454 -7.53 6.45 -24.81
C ALA A 454 -8.95 6.64 -25.34
N GLU A 455 -9.59 5.58 -25.83
CA GLU A 455 -10.97 5.64 -26.32
C GLU A 455 -11.97 5.91 -25.19
N GLU A 456 -11.83 5.23 -24.05
CA GLU A 456 -12.65 5.45 -22.87
C GLU A 456 -12.48 6.86 -22.32
N HIS A 457 -11.23 7.31 -22.19
CA HIS A 457 -10.89 8.65 -21.72
C HIS A 457 -11.55 9.74 -22.60
N ARG A 458 -11.42 9.61 -23.94
CA ARG A 458 -12.04 10.56 -24.88
C ARG A 458 -13.57 10.53 -24.81
N ALA A 459 -14.17 9.36 -24.68
CA ALA A 459 -15.62 9.25 -24.54
C ALA A 459 -16.15 10.00 -23.31
N ALA A 460 -15.40 10.00 -22.19
CA ALA A 460 -15.74 10.78 -21.00
C ALA A 460 -15.69 12.29 -21.27
N ARG A 461 -14.77 12.78 -22.13
CA ARG A 461 -14.65 14.21 -22.47
C ARG A 461 -15.64 14.66 -23.53
N GLU A 462 -15.98 13.81 -24.50
CA GLU A 462 -16.68 14.20 -25.72
C GLU A 462 -18.14 13.68 -25.78
N ALA A 463 -18.45 12.61 -25.04
CA ALA A 463 -19.73 11.92 -25.11
C ALA A 463 -20.31 11.62 -23.70
N VAL A 464 -20.38 10.35 -23.33
CA VAL A 464 -20.80 9.90 -21.99
C VAL A 464 -20.21 8.52 -21.70
N VAL A 465 -19.83 8.30 -20.46
CA VAL A 465 -19.31 7.00 -19.97
C VAL A 465 -20.05 6.55 -18.73
N LEU A 466 -20.06 5.21 -18.50
CA LEU A 466 -20.45 4.60 -17.23
C LEU A 466 -19.23 3.95 -16.60
N PHE A 467 -19.01 4.27 -15.33
CA PHE A 467 -18.05 3.57 -14.48
C PHE A 467 -18.78 2.74 -13.43
N ASP A 468 -18.39 1.48 -13.25
CA ASP A 468 -18.80 0.72 -12.08
C ASP A 468 -17.94 1.10 -10.88
N GLN A 469 -18.52 1.86 -9.97
CA GLN A 469 -17.93 2.28 -8.71
C GLN A 469 -18.56 1.56 -7.50
N SER A 470 -19.23 0.42 -7.73
CA SER A 470 -19.90 -0.36 -6.67
C SER A 470 -18.96 -0.80 -5.56
N THR A 471 -17.66 -0.80 -5.82
CA THR A 471 -16.63 -1.17 -4.86
C THR A 471 -16.27 -0.07 -3.85
N PHE A 472 -16.74 1.17 -4.06
CA PHE A 472 -16.58 2.25 -3.08
C PHE A 472 -17.16 1.85 -1.73
N GLY A 473 -16.43 2.15 -0.64
CA GLY A 473 -16.92 1.95 0.70
C GLY A 473 -18.16 2.80 0.96
N LYS A 474 -19.20 2.20 1.52
CA LYS A 474 -20.43 2.89 1.93
C LYS A 474 -20.70 2.56 3.38
N LEU A 475 -20.56 3.57 4.25
CA LEU A 475 -20.79 3.44 5.68
C LEU A 475 -22.08 4.18 6.04
N LEU A 476 -23.01 3.47 6.66
CA LEU A 476 -24.23 4.05 7.21
C LEU A 476 -23.99 4.38 8.69
N VAL A 477 -24.03 5.66 9.02
CA VAL A 477 -23.86 6.18 10.39
C VAL A 477 -25.20 6.67 10.89
N GLN A 478 -25.72 6.06 11.97
CA GLN A 478 -27.08 6.31 12.47
C GLN A 478 -27.10 6.43 13.99
N GLY A 479 -27.98 7.26 14.49
CA GLY A 479 -28.23 7.45 15.91
C GLY A 479 -28.43 8.90 16.28
N ARG A 480 -29.05 9.13 17.46
CA ARG A 480 -29.37 10.51 17.93
C ARG A 480 -28.12 11.41 18.02
N ASP A 481 -26.93 10.83 18.20
CA ASP A 481 -25.67 11.57 18.34
C ASP A 481 -24.82 11.54 17.06
N ALA A 482 -25.36 10.99 15.94
CA ALA A 482 -24.61 10.81 14.70
C ALA A 482 -24.09 12.14 14.12
N GLU A 483 -24.90 13.21 14.13
CA GLU A 483 -24.47 14.52 13.64
C GLU A 483 -23.33 15.09 14.48
N SER A 484 -23.45 15.10 15.79
CA SER A 484 -22.43 15.66 16.70
C SER A 484 -21.10 14.90 16.61
N VAL A 485 -21.17 13.57 16.52
CA VAL A 485 -19.98 12.72 16.30
C VAL A 485 -19.33 13.04 14.96
N LEU A 486 -20.10 13.07 13.88
CA LEU A 486 -19.56 13.38 12.55
C LEU A 486 -19.04 14.82 12.45
N GLN A 487 -19.63 15.78 13.14
CA GLN A 487 -19.09 17.14 13.23
C GLN A 487 -17.72 17.17 13.93
N ARG A 488 -17.52 16.35 14.96
CA ARG A 488 -16.22 16.23 15.64
C ARG A 488 -15.15 15.51 14.80
N LEU A 489 -15.55 14.55 13.96
CA LEU A 489 -14.62 13.75 13.15
C LEU A 489 -14.32 14.39 11.80
N CYS A 490 -15.25 15.08 11.18
CA CYS A 490 -15.12 15.69 9.85
C CYS A 490 -14.61 17.12 9.95
N ALA A 491 -13.63 17.48 9.16
CA ALA A 491 -13.08 18.85 9.12
C ALA A 491 -14.04 19.87 8.48
N ASN A 492 -14.94 19.44 7.59
CA ASN A 492 -15.96 20.28 6.98
C ASN A 492 -17.21 20.39 7.88
N ASP A 493 -18.07 21.36 7.59
CA ASP A 493 -19.35 21.52 8.24
C ASP A 493 -20.40 20.60 7.61
N ILE A 494 -20.77 19.54 8.33
CA ILE A 494 -21.70 18.52 7.84
C ILE A 494 -23.17 18.88 8.10
N SER A 495 -23.46 19.93 8.85
CA SER A 495 -24.86 20.42 9.03
C SER A 495 -25.50 20.81 7.70
N LYS A 496 -24.68 21.13 6.69
CA LYS A 496 -25.11 21.48 5.33
C LYS A 496 -25.39 20.27 4.44
N ALA A 497 -25.26 19.05 4.95
CA ALA A 497 -25.48 17.83 4.18
C ALA A 497 -26.97 17.60 3.81
N ASP A 498 -27.90 18.37 4.37
CA ASP A 498 -29.30 18.33 3.94
C ASP A 498 -29.40 18.73 2.46
N ARG A 499 -29.79 17.77 1.62
CA ARG A 499 -29.82 17.85 0.16
C ARG A 499 -28.48 18.21 -0.52
N ARG A 500 -27.38 18.36 0.22
CA ARG A 500 -26.03 18.59 -0.32
C ARG A 500 -25.14 17.39 -0.09
N VAL A 501 -24.24 17.16 -1.05
CA VAL A 501 -23.09 16.29 -0.85
C VAL A 501 -22.00 17.13 -0.21
N VAL A 502 -21.45 16.68 0.91
CA VAL A 502 -20.32 17.34 1.58
C VAL A 502 -19.06 16.51 1.38
N TYR A 503 -18.08 17.04 0.66
CA TYR A 503 -16.75 16.47 0.61
C TYR A 503 -15.94 16.97 1.81
N THR A 504 -15.33 16.06 2.57
CA THR A 504 -14.67 16.36 3.84
C THR A 504 -13.48 15.46 4.08
N ALA A 505 -12.54 15.93 4.90
CA ALA A 505 -11.47 15.14 5.50
C ALA A 505 -11.87 14.66 6.89
N MET A 506 -11.52 13.42 7.25
CA MET A 506 -11.27 13.01 8.63
C MET A 506 -9.76 13.07 8.86
N LEU A 507 -9.33 13.70 9.95
CA LEU A 507 -7.91 13.99 10.21
C LEU A 507 -7.44 13.31 11.48
N ASN A 508 -6.14 12.98 11.55
CA ASN A 508 -5.45 12.61 12.77
C ASN A 508 -5.08 13.85 13.61
N LYS A 509 -4.54 13.65 14.80
CA LYS A 509 -4.17 14.76 15.70
C LYS A 509 -3.09 15.69 15.15
N HIS A 510 -2.32 15.22 14.16
CA HIS A 510 -1.28 16.00 13.49
C HIS A 510 -1.78 16.79 12.28
N GLY A 511 -3.08 16.67 11.95
CA GLY A 511 -3.71 17.33 10.80
C GLY A 511 -3.59 16.59 9.48
N GLY A 512 -2.99 15.39 9.47
CA GLY A 512 -2.92 14.52 8.30
C GLY A 512 -4.22 13.76 8.04
N TYR A 513 -4.41 13.29 6.81
CA TYR A 513 -5.62 12.59 6.40
C TYR A 513 -5.70 11.17 6.97
N GLU A 514 -6.69 10.91 7.84
CA GLU A 514 -7.14 9.55 8.10
C GLU A 514 -7.99 9.03 6.94
N SER A 515 -8.83 9.90 6.39
CA SER A 515 -9.66 9.61 5.23
C SER A 515 -10.11 10.88 4.53
N ASP A 516 -10.43 10.78 3.25
CA ASP A 516 -11.29 11.71 2.54
C ASP A 516 -12.55 11.01 2.09
N LEU A 517 -13.69 11.68 2.17
CA LEU A 517 -14.98 11.08 1.87
C LEU A 517 -16.03 12.10 1.47
N THR A 518 -17.08 11.62 0.82
CA THR A 518 -18.31 12.37 0.62
C THR A 518 -19.37 11.90 1.60
N LEU A 519 -20.17 12.84 2.09
CA LEU A 519 -21.21 12.60 3.08
C LEU A 519 -22.55 13.15 2.58
N MET A 520 -23.59 12.35 2.74
CA MET A 520 -24.98 12.71 2.43
C MET A 520 -25.86 12.44 3.65
N ARG A 521 -26.67 13.42 4.07
CA ARG A 521 -27.71 13.21 5.08
C ARG A 521 -28.89 12.51 4.44
N LEU A 522 -29.27 11.36 4.95
CA LEU A 522 -30.44 10.59 4.47
C LEU A 522 -31.71 11.05 5.15
N ASP A 523 -31.60 11.31 6.48
CA ASP A 523 -32.65 11.77 7.39
C ASP A 523 -32.04 12.47 8.62
N ALA A 524 -32.89 12.83 9.62
CA ALA A 524 -32.45 13.59 10.79
C ALA A 524 -31.22 12.97 11.48
N ASP A 525 -31.23 11.64 11.66
CA ASP A 525 -30.24 10.89 12.45
C ASP A 525 -29.49 9.86 11.62
N SER A 526 -29.44 10.02 10.30
CA SER A 526 -28.88 9.01 9.39
C SER A 526 -28.08 9.64 8.27
N PHE A 527 -26.83 9.17 8.11
CA PHE A 527 -25.84 9.68 7.16
C PHE A 527 -25.23 8.54 6.36
N LEU A 528 -25.10 8.72 5.06
CA LEU A 528 -24.34 7.83 4.17
C LEU A 528 -22.98 8.48 3.87
N LEU A 529 -21.92 7.81 4.28
CA LEU A 529 -20.55 8.17 3.98
C LEU A 529 -20.06 7.29 2.82
N VAL A 530 -19.45 7.90 1.81
CA VAL A 530 -18.89 7.21 0.66
C VAL A 530 -17.40 7.49 0.59
N THR A 531 -16.61 6.44 0.55
CA THR A 531 -15.15 6.48 0.62
C THR A 531 -14.50 5.57 -0.42
N GLY A 532 -13.21 5.68 -0.63
CA GLY A 532 -12.49 4.86 -1.60
C GLY A 532 -12.55 3.36 -1.29
N THR A 533 -12.40 2.52 -2.31
CA THR A 533 -12.48 1.04 -2.19
C THR A 533 -11.54 0.48 -1.10
N GLY A 534 -10.39 1.11 -0.87
CA GLY A 534 -9.39 0.68 0.10
C GLY A 534 -9.64 1.12 1.56
N GLN A 535 -10.63 1.96 1.83
CA GLN A 535 -10.74 2.71 3.09
C GLN A 535 -11.82 2.21 4.08
N PRO A 536 -12.87 1.45 3.71
CA PRO A 536 -14.04 1.27 4.56
C PRO A 536 -13.75 0.61 5.92
N VAL A 537 -12.78 -0.31 6.00
CA VAL A 537 -12.38 -0.94 7.26
C VAL A 537 -11.71 0.10 8.18
N ARG A 538 -10.80 0.90 7.62
CA ARG A 538 -10.09 1.96 8.33
C ARG A 538 -11.05 3.04 8.82
N ASP A 539 -11.94 3.52 7.95
CA ASP A 539 -12.89 4.58 8.26
C ASP A 539 -13.90 4.17 9.31
N LYS A 540 -14.44 2.94 9.19
CA LYS A 540 -15.33 2.37 10.20
C LYS A 540 -14.64 2.26 11.57
N ASP A 541 -13.39 1.76 11.58
CA ASP A 541 -12.60 1.67 12.79
C ASP A 541 -12.32 3.06 13.38
N TRP A 542 -11.94 4.04 12.54
CA TRP A 542 -11.69 5.42 12.99
C TRP A 542 -12.92 6.05 13.65
N ILE A 543 -14.09 5.91 13.05
CA ILE A 543 -15.33 6.41 13.65
C ILE A 543 -15.59 5.70 14.99
N ARG A 544 -15.54 4.37 15.03
CA ARG A 544 -15.84 3.57 16.22
C ARG A 544 -14.90 3.84 17.40
N ARG A 545 -13.60 4.01 17.15
CA ARG A 545 -12.62 4.27 18.20
C ARG A 545 -12.72 5.66 18.80
N ASN A 546 -13.35 6.59 18.11
CA ASN A 546 -13.57 7.95 18.54
C ASN A 546 -14.98 8.20 19.09
N LEU A 547 -15.80 7.15 19.32
CA LEU A 547 -17.06 7.27 20.04
C LEU A 547 -16.82 7.36 21.55
N ASN A 548 -17.52 8.27 22.20
CA ASN A 548 -17.58 8.31 23.66
C ASN A 548 -18.56 7.24 24.19
N PRO A 549 -18.38 6.74 25.42
CA PRO A 549 -19.21 5.63 25.95
C PRO A 549 -20.72 5.93 26.03
N ASP A 550 -21.11 7.18 26.13
CA ASP A 550 -22.48 7.67 26.24
C ASP A 550 -23.10 8.11 24.91
N GLU A 551 -22.32 8.10 23.82
CA GLU A 551 -22.82 8.44 22.48
C GLU A 551 -23.57 7.25 21.85
N PHE A 552 -24.78 7.51 21.41
CA PHE A 552 -25.61 6.51 20.74
C PHE A 552 -25.48 6.64 19.23
N VAL A 553 -24.49 5.93 18.68
CA VAL A 553 -24.18 5.90 17.25
C VAL A 553 -23.85 4.48 16.81
N THR A 554 -24.41 4.06 15.68
CA THR A 554 -24.05 2.82 15.01
C THR A 554 -23.37 3.12 13.67
N VAL A 555 -22.36 2.33 13.32
CA VAL A 555 -21.64 2.43 12.04
C VAL A 555 -21.72 1.07 11.36
N THR A 556 -22.45 1.02 10.25
CA THR A 556 -22.68 -0.20 9.49
C THR A 556 -22.04 -0.09 8.10
N ASP A 557 -21.20 -1.06 7.74
CA ASP A 557 -20.72 -1.19 6.36
C ASP A 557 -21.86 -1.74 5.49
N VAL A 558 -22.37 -0.90 4.59
CA VAL A 558 -23.43 -1.21 3.63
C VAL A 558 -22.90 -1.26 2.19
N THR A 559 -21.59 -1.48 2.02
CA THR A 559 -20.93 -1.51 0.71
C THR A 559 -21.62 -2.47 -0.25
N GLY A 560 -21.96 -3.68 0.20
CA GLY A 560 -22.64 -4.68 -0.62
C GLY A 560 -24.13 -4.42 -0.86
N ALA A 561 -24.76 -3.50 -0.12
CA ALA A 561 -26.18 -3.20 -0.27
C ALA A 561 -26.50 -2.29 -1.47
N TYR A 562 -25.50 -1.59 -1.99
CA TYR A 562 -25.67 -0.65 -3.10
C TYR A 562 -24.63 -0.87 -4.19
N ALA A 563 -25.09 -1.03 -5.44
CA ALA A 563 -24.27 -0.76 -6.60
C ALA A 563 -24.08 0.76 -6.76
N VAL A 564 -22.97 1.18 -7.36
CA VAL A 564 -22.76 2.58 -7.72
C VAL A 564 -22.37 2.67 -9.18
N ILE A 565 -23.19 3.36 -9.98
CA ILE A 565 -22.88 3.69 -11.36
C ILE A 565 -22.58 5.19 -11.43
N SER A 566 -21.36 5.54 -11.82
CA SER A 566 -21.01 6.92 -12.14
C SER A 566 -21.21 7.17 -13.62
N ILE A 567 -22.00 8.18 -13.93
CA ILE A 567 -22.30 8.65 -15.28
C ILE A 567 -21.52 9.95 -15.47
N ALA A 568 -20.62 10.01 -16.45
CA ALA A 568 -19.80 11.20 -16.67
C ALA A 568 -19.66 11.54 -18.15
N GLY A 569 -19.64 12.84 -18.44
CA GLY A 569 -19.47 13.39 -19.79
C GLY A 569 -20.57 14.38 -20.19
N PRO A 570 -20.37 15.15 -21.28
CA PRO A 570 -21.30 16.21 -21.69
C PRO A 570 -22.73 15.70 -22.03
N ASN A 571 -22.90 14.44 -22.40
CA ASN A 571 -24.20 13.85 -22.70
C ASN A 571 -24.88 13.18 -21.48
N SER A 572 -24.28 13.23 -20.27
CA SER A 572 -24.82 12.60 -19.05
C SER A 572 -26.25 13.02 -18.72
N ARG A 573 -26.57 14.32 -18.86
CA ARG A 573 -27.91 14.86 -18.64
C ARG A 573 -28.92 14.31 -19.64
N LYS A 574 -28.54 14.22 -20.93
CA LYS A 574 -29.38 13.67 -21.96
C LYS A 574 -29.68 12.18 -21.73
N LEU A 575 -28.67 11.43 -21.31
CA LEU A 575 -28.79 10.02 -20.98
C LEU A 575 -29.81 9.81 -19.85
N LEU A 576 -29.63 10.52 -18.71
CA LEU A 576 -30.53 10.43 -17.56
C LEU A 576 -31.98 10.84 -17.92
N SER A 577 -32.18 11.90 -18.72
CA SER A 577 -33.50 12.35 -19.13
C SER A 577 -34.24 11.35 -20.03
N ARG A 578 -33.58 10.30 -20.53
CA ARG A 578 -34.26 9.24 -21.33
C ARG A 578 -34.79 8.10 -20.45
N VAL A 579 -34.26 7.96 -19.22
CA VAL A 579 -34.62 6.87 -18.30
C VAL A 579 -35.30 7.36 -17.03
N SER A 580 -35.53 8.68 -16.91
CA SER A 580 -36.12 9.32 -15.74
C SER A 580 -36.94 10.52 -16.15
N LEU A 581 -38.04 10.78 -15.43
CA LEU A 581 -38.88 11.98 -15.58
C LEU A 581 -38.45 13.14 -14.67
N ASP A 582 -37.40 12.93 -13.86
CA ASP A 582 -36.87 13.94 -12.97
C ASP A 582 -36.21 15.11 -13.73
N ASP A 583 -36.20 16.29 -13.11
CA ASP A 583 -35.55 17.48 -13.69
C ASP A 583 -34.03 17.44 -13.37
N PHE A 584 -33.20 17.22 -14.39
CA PHE A 584 -31.74 17.22 -14.35
C PHE A 584 -31.13 18.59 -14.72
N SER A 585 -31.94 19.64 -14.90
CA SER A 585 -31.43 20.99 -15.12
C SER A 585 -30.56 21.47 -13.94
N ASN A 586 -29.79 22.54 -14.15
CA ASN A 586 -28.97 23.13 -13.08
C ASN A 586 -29.85 23.70 -11.94
N TYR A 587 -31.10 24.05 -12.22
CA TYR A 587 -32.08 24.51 -11.24
C TYR A 587 -32.68 23.31 -10.49
N GLY A 588 -33.17 22.30 -11.21
CA GLY A 588 -33.82 21.15 -10.63
C GLY A 588 -32.87 20.22 -9.87
N PHE A 589 -31.62 20.08 -10.33
CA PHE A 589 -30.61 19.28 -9.69
C PHE A 589 -29.28 20.04 -9.62
N PRO A 590 -29.08 20.96 -8.66
CA PRO A 590 -27.88 21.77 -8.52
C PRO A 590 -26.62 20.91 -8.29
N TYR A 591 -25.45 21.42 -8.69
CA TYR A 591 -24.17 20.78 -8.47
C TYR A 591 -23.89 20.61 -6.95
N TYR A 592 -23.28 19.47 -6.56
CA TYR A 592 -23.09 19.06 -5.16
C TYR A 592 -24.40 18.92 -4.38
N THR A 593 -25.45 18.38 -5.01
CA THR A 593 -26.68 17.99 -4.31
C THR A 593 -26.98 16.51 -4.54
N HIS A 594 -27.80 15.94 -3.67
CA HIS A 594 -28.31 14.58 -3.78
C HIS A 594 -29.81 14.52 -3.53
N ARG A 595 -30.47 13.56 -4.16
CA ARG A 595 -31.87 13.24 -3.94
C ARG A 595 -32.21 11.83 -4.43
N THR A 596 -33.33 11.31 -4.03
CA THR A 596 -33.89 10.09 -4.61
C THR A 596 -34.60 10.47 -5.90
N ILE A 597 -34.36 9.70 -6.96
CA ILE A 597 -34.96 9.85 -8.30
C ILE A 597 -35.42 8.48 -8.81
N GLU A 598 -36.29 8.48 -9.79
CA GLU A 598 -36.66 7.28 -10.54
C GLU A 598 -35.70 7.10 -11.73
N VAL A 599 -35.11 5.92 -11.88
CA VAL A 599 -34.28 5.57 -13.03
C VAL A 599 -34.72 4.21 -13.56
N GLY A 600 -35.32 4.18 -14.76
CA GLY A 600 -35.96 2.98 -15.26
C GLY A 600 -36.99 2.44 -14.27
N PRO A 601 -36.86 1.17 -13.82
CA PRO A 601 -37.85 0.57 -12.91
C PRO A 601 -37.52 0.81 -11.42
N ALA A 602 -36.51 1.59 -11.06
CA ALA A 602 -36.00 1.65 -9.71
C ALA A 602 -35.94 3.07 -9.13
N MET A 603 -36.19 3.17 -7.83
CA MET A 603 -35.87 4.36 -7.04
C MET A 603 -34.42 4.31 -6.58
N VAL A 604 -33.63 5.27 -7.00
CA VAL A 604 -32.20 5.33 -6.70
C VAL A 604 -31.85 6.66 -6.04
N ARG A 605 -30.85 6.67 -5.17
CA ARG A 605 -30.25 7.91 -4.71
C ARG A 605 -29.23 8.38 -5.73
N ALA A 606 -29.41 9.59 -6.23
CA ALA A 606 -28.46 10.22 -7.13
C ALA A 606 -27.73 11.37 -6.43
N ALA A 607 -26.44 11.50 -6.69
CA ALA A 607 -25.63 12.63 -6.27
C ALA A 607 -25.01 13.29 -7.52
N ARG A 608 -25.22 14.60 -7.68
CA ARG A 608 -24.61 15.34 -8.80
C ARG A 608 -23.20 15.77 -8.43
N LEU A 609 -22.25 14.92 -8.80
CA LEU A 609 -20.83 15.16 -8.65
C LEU A 609 -20.06 14.35 -9.70
N SER A 610 -18.76 14.55 -9.81
CA SER A 610 -17.92 13.83 -10.76
C SER A 610 -16.48 13.82 -10.29
N TYR A 611 -15.85 12.67 -10.36
CA TYR A 611 -14.42 12.49 -10.05
C TYR A 611 -13.54 12.60 -11.30
N VAL A 612 -14.11 12.86 -12.47
CA VAL A 612 -13.39 13.00 -13.74
C VAL A 612 -13.38 14.44 -14.29
N GLY A 613 -14.04 15.37 -13.58
CA GLY A 613 -14.07 16.78 -13.96
C GLY A 613 -15.08 17.12 -15.04
N GLU A 614 -15.98 16.21 -15.42
CA GLU A 614 -17.07 16.44 -16.37
C GLU A 614 -18.43 16.54 -15.66
N LEU A 615 -19.46 16.95 -16.43
CA LEU A 615 -20.85 16.84 -15.97
C LEU A 615 -21.13 15.39 -15.62
N GLY A 616 -21.69 15.13 -14.43
CA GLY A 616 -21.91 13.75 -14.01
C GLY A 616 -22.81 13.59 -12.78
N TRP A 617 -23.23 12.34 -12.59
CA TRP A 617 -23.98 11.86 -11.43
C TRP A 617 -23.48 10.51 -10.99
N GLU A 618 -23.46 10.27 -9.69
CA GLU A 618 -23.32 8.95 -9.09
C GLU A 618 -24.70 8.45 -8.65
N LEU A 619 -25.06 7.26 -9.11
CA LEU A 619 -26.30 6.58 -8.80
C LEU A 619 -26.03 5.48 -7.78
N TYR A 620 -26.57 5.64 -6.56
CA TYR A 620 -26.51 4.64 -5.49
C TYR A 620 -27.78 3.79 -5.59
N ILE A 621 -27.65 2.60 -6.12
CA ILE A 621 -28.73 1.72 -6.57
C ILE A 621 -28.81 0.55 -5.59
N PRO A 622 -29.98 0.22 -4.99
CA PRO A 622 -30.13 -1.04 -4.27
C PRO A 622 -29.64 -2.22 -5.12
N SER A 623 -28.87 -3.13 -4.54
CA SER A 623 -28.14 -4.16 -5.30
C SER A 623 -29.06 -5.04 -6.15
N GLU A 624 -30.31 -5.30 -5.69
CA GLU A 624 -31.34 -6.04 -6.42
C GLU A 624 -31.84 -5.32 -7.67
N SER A 625 -31.70 -3.99 -7.73
CA SER A 625 -32.11 -3.15 -8.86
C SER A 625 -30.96 -2.77 -9.80
N ALA A 626 -29.74 -3.23 -9.51
CA ALA A 626 -28.54 -2.79 -10.23
C ALA A 626 -28.56 -3.16 -11.72
N LEU A 627 -28.90 -4.41 -12.04
CA LEU A 627 -28.95 -4.88 -13.43
C LEU A 627 -30.05 -4.18 -14.25
N PRO A 628 -31.33 -4.08 -13.78
CA PRO A 628 -32.36 -3.33 -14.51
C PRO A 628 -31.99 -1.89 -14.78
N VAL A 629 -31.37 -1.19 -13.85
CA VAL A 629 -30.92 0.20 -14.03
C VAL A 629 -29.76 0.28 -15.04
N PHE A 630 -28.78 -0.59 -14.94
CA PHE A 630 -27.68 -0.67 -15.89
C PHE A 630 -28.16 -0.95 -17.31
N ASP A 631 -29.04 -1.93 -17.48
CA ASP A 631 -29.62 -2.30 -18.80
C ASP A 631 -30.46 -1.13 -19.38
N ALA A 632 -31.22 -0.42 -18.56
CA ALA A 632 -31.98 0.76 -19.00
C ALA A 632 -31.06 1.87 -19.51
N LEU A 633 -29.99 2.20 -18.79
CA LEU A 633 -29.00 3.21 -19.20
C LEU A 633 -28.26 2.79 -20.47
N SER A 634 -27.83 1.53 -20.56
CA SER A 634 -27.09 1.01 -21.72
C SER A 634 -27.93 1.01 -22.97
N THR A 635 -29.19 0.60 -22.87
CA THR A 635 -30.10 0.50 -24.04
C THR A 635 -30.36 1.86 -24.74
N VAL A 636 -30.38 2.93 -23.98
CA VAL A 636 -30.72 4.27 -24.53
C VAL A 636 -29.47 5.11 -24.82
N GLY A 637 -28.28 4.58 -24.63
CA GLY A 637 -27.04 5.33 -24.70
C GLY A 637 -26.30 5.32 -26.03
N ASP A 638 -26.57 4.38 -26.90
CA ASP A 638 -25.79 4.14 -28.12
C ASP A 638 -25.63 5.38 -29.03
N ASP A 639 -26.70 6.07 -29.34
CA ASP A 639 -26.71 7.28 -30.18
C ASP A 639 -26.13 8.52 -29.46
N LEU A 640 -25.91 8.44 -28.16
CA LEU A 640 -25.21 9.46 -27.36
C LEU A 640 -23.69 9.19 -27.26
N GLY A 641 -23.21 8.12 -27.87
CA GLY A 641 -21.79 7.71 -27.79
C GLY A 641 -21.41 7.13 -26.43
N LEU A 642 -22.36 6.45 -25.79
CA LEU A 642 -22.10 5.81 -24.49
C LEU A 642 -21.00 4.75 -24.60
N LYS A 643 -20.02 4.83 -23.71
CA LYS A 643 -19.02 3.76 -23.48
C LYS A 643 -18.99 3.34 -22.03
N LEU A 644 -18.64 2.08 -21.79
CA LEU A 644 -18.18 1.63 -20.48
C LEU A 644 -16.74 2.04 -20.33
N ALA A 645 -16.32 2.41 -19.10
CA ALA A 645 -14.97 2.84 -18.84
C ALA A 645 -14.47 2.27 -17.50
N GLY A 646 -13.17 1.95 -17.46
CA GLY A 646 -12.53 1.33 -16.33
C GLY A 646 -11.69 2.29 -15.48
N VAL A 647 -11.03 1.73 -14.45
CA VAL A 647 -10.27 2.52 -13.47
C VAL A 647 -9.04 3.19 -14.08
N GLU A 648 -8.50 2.70 -15.21
CA GLU A 648 -7.36 3.35 -15.88
C GLU A 648 -7.80 4.70 -16.48
N ALA A 649 -8.97 4.72 -17.16
CA ALA A 649 -9.54 5.96 -17.67
C ALA A 649 -9.94 6.91 -16.52
N LEU A 650 -10.57 6.39 -15.46
CA LEU A 650 -10.88 7.16 -14.26
C LEU A 650 -9.62 7.84 -13.70
N SER A 651 -8.52 7.10 -13.61
CA SER A 651 -7.24 7.60 -13.07
C SER A 651 -6.63 8.70 -13.95
N SER A 652 -6.56 8.51 -15.26
CA SER A 652 -6.00 9.54 -16.14
C SER A 652 -6.86 10.81 -16.16
N LEU A 653 -8.18 10.66 -16.16
CA LEU A 653 -9.13 11.77 -16.13
C LEU A 653 -9.02 12.61 -14.84
N ARG A 654 -8.92 11.94 -13.65
CA ARG A 654 -8.79 12.63 -12.36
C ARG A 654 -7.45 13.35 -12.22
N ILE A 655 -6.35 12.77 -12.76
CA ILE A 655 -5.03 13.39 -12.72
C ILE A 655 -5.00 14.65 -13.58
N GLU A 656 -5.55 14.62 -14.82
CA GLU A 656 -5.67 15.82 -15.64
C GLU A 656 -6.44 16.94 -14.93
N LYS A 657 -7.40 16.58 -14.07
CA LYS A 657 -8.25 17.49 -13.30
C LYS A 657 -7.63 17.90 -11.97
N GLY A 658 -6.52 17.33 -11.57
CA GLY A 658 -5.88 17.60 -10.28
C GLY A 658 -6.71 17.11 -9.09
N TYR A 659 -7.52 16.06 -9.24
CA TYR A 659 -8.27 15.47 -8.15
C TYR A 659 -7.42 14.45 -7.39
N CYS A 660 -7.28 14.66 -6.09
CA CYS A 660 -6.52 13.81 -5.21
C CYS A 660 -7.18 12.45 -4.99
N ALA A 661 -6.35 11.44 -4.71
CA ALA A 661 -6.78 10.13 -4.25
C ALA A 661 -6.05 9.78 -2.95
N TRP A 662 -6.79 9.28 -1.97
CA TRP A 662 -6.21 8.83 -0.72
C TRP A 662 -5.29 7.62 -0.94
N GLY A 663 -4.11 7.66 -0.30
CA GLY A 663 -3.04 6.69 -0.52
C GLY A 663 -2.11 7.03 -1.69
N HIS A 664 -2.35 8.17 -2.38
CA HIS A 664 -1.49 8.72 -3.43
C HIS A 664 -1.06 10.16 -3.10
N GLU A 665 -1.95 11.14 -3.32
CA GLU A 665 -1.69 12.56 -3.02
C GLU A 665 -1.94 12.90 -1.57
N ILE A 666 -2.85 12.22 -0.91
CA ILE A 666 -3.26 12.50 0.47
C ILE A 666 -3.20 11.23 1.30
N GLY A 667 -2.69 11.37 2.52
CA GLY A 667 -2.48 10.30 3.47
C GLY A 667 -2.19 10.84 4.87
N PRO A 668 -1.83 9.98 5.83
CA PRO A 668 -1.62 10.36 7.23
C PRO A 668 -0.55 11.44 7.47
N ASP A 669 0.42 11.58 6.55
CA ASP A 669 1.49 12.56 6.61
C ASP A 669 1.18 13.86 5.82
N ASP A 670 0.01 13.93 5.15
CA ASP A 670 -0.35 15.05 4.28
C ASP A 670 -1.53 15.83 4.86
N THR A 671 -1.45 17.16 4.86
CA THR A 671 -2.53 18.03 5.37
C THR A 671 -3.37 18.62 4.25
N PRO A 672 -4.64 19.01 4.52
CA PRO A 672 -5.47 19.71 3.54
C PRO A 672 -4.85 21.01 3.01
N LEU A 673 -4.02 21.69 3.80
CA LEU A 673 -3.35 22.92 3.41
C LEU A 673 -2.29 22.64 2.35
N GLN A 674 -1.44 21.64 2.60
CA GLN A 674 -0.39 21.22 1.65
C GLN A 674 -0.96 20.64 0.35
N ALA A 675 -2.09 19.93 0.46
CA ALA A 675 -2.77 19.33 -0.70
C ALA A 675 -3.60 20.33 -1.54
N GLY A 676 -3.68 21.64 -1.15
CA GLY A 676 -4.54 22.60 -1.82
C GLY A 676 -6.03 22.38 -1.62
N LEU A 677 -6.41 21.61 -0.58
CA LEU A 677 -7.79 21.24 -0.27
C LEU A 677 -8.36 22.00 0.96
N GLU A 678 -7.86 23.17 1.26
CA GLU A 678 -8.30 23.99 2.41
C GLU A 678 -9.82 24.23 2.40
N PHE A 679 -10.47 24.26 1.24
CA PHE A 679 -11.92 24.44 1.12
C PHE A 679 -12.72 23.34 1.82
N THR A 680 -12.12 22.16 2.06
CA THR A 680 -12.72 21.04 2.81
C THR A 680 -12.67 21.21 4.32
N VAL A 681 -12.00 22.27 4.81
CA VAL A 681 -11.82 22.54 6.25
C VAL A 681 -12.60 23.79 6.64
N LYS A 682 -13.46 23.66 7.65
CA LYS A 682 -14.25 24.79 8.21
C LYS A 682 -13.80 25.12 9.62
N PHE A 683 -12.75 25.97 9.72
CA PHE A 683 -12.19 26.40 11.00
C PHE A 683 -13.19 27.09 11.93
N ASN A 684 -14.22 27.73 11.36
CA ASN A 684 -15.20 28.56 12.09
C ASN A 684 -16.53 27.84 12.35
N LYS A 685 -16.63 26.52 12.14
CA LYS A 685 -17.84 25.81 12.54
C LYS A 685 -17.94 25.75 14.07
N PRO A 686 -19.17 25.58 14.64
CA PRO A 686 -19.40 25.63 16.09
C PRO A 686 -18.58 24.55 16.84
N GLU A 687 -18.58 23.33 16.35
CA GLU A 687 -17.86 22.21 16.93
C GLU A 687 -16.40 22.18 16.49
N SER A 688 -15.51 21.86 17.43
CA SER A 688 -14.13 21.57 17.10
C SER A 688 -14.03 20.20 16.42
N PHE A 689 -12.96 19.97 15.69
CA PHE A 689 -12.70 18.71 15.01
C PHE A 689 -11.26 18.25 15.26
N ILE A 690 -11.01 16.93 15.12
CA ILE A 690 -9.68 16.33 15.30
C ILE A 690 -8.72 16.93 14.26
N GLY A 691 -7.52 17.32 14.69
CA GLY A 691 -6.49 17.94 13.84
C GLY A 691 -6.61 19.45 13.67
N LYS A 692 -7.67 20.11 14.18
CA LYS A 692 -7.86 21.57 14.01
C LYS A 692 -6.68 22.39 14.55
N GLU A 693 -6.18 22.07 15.73
CA GLU A 693 -5.07 22.81 16.35
C GLU A 693 -3.78 22.69 15.54
N ALA A 694 -3.48 21.49 15.01
CA ALA A 694 -2.33 21.27 14.16
C ALA A 694 -2.41 22.10 12.87
N LEU A 695 -3.58 22.13 12.23
CA LEU A 695 -3.79 22.95 11.03
C LEU A 695 -3.71 24.46 11.30
N LEU A 696 -4.22 24.93 12.44
CA LEU A 696 -4.10 26.35 12.83
C LEU A 696 -2.65 26.72 13.11
N LYS A 697 -1.89 25.86 13.77
CA LYS A 697 -0.45 26.05 13.96
C LYS A 697 0.26 26.13 12.61
N GLN A 698 0.01 25.18 11.70
CA GLN A 698 0.56 25.17 10.36
C GLN A 698 0.25 26.47 9.58
N LYS A 699 -0.99 26.98 9.66
CA LYS A 699 -1.36 28.26 9.04
C LYS A 699 -0.53 29.44 9.56
N THR A 700 -0.15 29.40 10.83
CA THR A 700 0.65 30.46 11.47
C THR A 700 2.13 30.34 11.11
N GLU A 701 2.67 29.14 11.06
CA GLU A 701 4.06 28.84 10.77
C GLU A 701 4.37 28.87 9.26
N GLY A 702 3.33 28.67 8.41
CA GLY A 702 3.42 28.55 6.96
C GLY A 702 3.75 27.13 6.50
N ASP A 703 3.47 26.85 5.23
CA ASP A 703 3.79 25.59 4.60
C ASP A 703 5.25 25.51 4.16
N THR A 704 5.79 24.31 4.19
CA THR A 704 7.15 23.99 3.69
C THR A 704 7.13 23.13 2.44
N ARG A 705 5.94 22.62 2.04
CA ARG A 705 5.71 21.87 0.80
C ARG A 705 4.28 22.07 0.31
N HIS A 706 4.06 21.85 -0.98
CA HIS A 706 2.74 21.96 -1.60
C HIS A 706 2.59 20.98 -2.76
N LEU A 707 1.36 20.49 -2.95
CA LEU A 707 0.99 19.67 -4.10
C LEU A 707 0.94 20.54 -5.37
N VAL A 708 1.55 20.06 -6.43
CA VAL A 708 1.58 20.73 -7.73
C VAL A 708 1.19 19.77 -8.85
N MET A 709 0.78 20.37 -9.98
CA MET A 709 0.57 19.67 -11.25
C MET A 709 1.82 19.80 -12.11
N LEU A 710 2.19 18.71 -12.79
CA LEU A 710 3.32 18.70 -13.71
C LEU A 710 2.90 18.11 -15.07
N THR A 711 3.44 18.67 -16.15
CA THR A 711 3.27 18.13 -17.51
C THR A 711 4.62 18.03 -18.21
N ILE A 712 4.81 16.97 -19.01
CA ILE A 712 6.02 16.75 -19.83
C ILE A 712 5.56 16.53 -21.27
N ALA A 713 6.05 17.40 -22.16
CA ALA A 713 5.68 17.34 -23.58
C ALA A 713 6.36 16.20 -24.35
N ASP A 714 7.46 15.65 -23.83
CA ASP A 714 8.20 14.56 -24.46
C ASP A 714 7.34 13.27 -24.45
N SER A 715 7.14 12.69 -25.63
CA SER A 715 6.31 11.48 -25.83
C SER A 715 6.94 10.20 -25.28
N GLU A 716 8.22 10.22 -24.91
CA GLU A 716 8.92 9.09 -24.29
C GLU A 716 8.82 9.10 -22.75
N ALA A 717 8.19 10.11 -22.18
CA ALA A 717 7.98 10.20 -20.74
C ALA A 717 6.77 9.38 -20.29
N PHE A 718 6.97 8.32 -19.53
CA PHE A 718 5.92 7.48 -18.93
C PHE A 718 6.05 7.46 -17.41
N PRO A 719 5.53 8.48 -16.70
CA PRO A 719 5.55 8.54 -15.24
C PRO A 719 4.48 7.64 -14.63
N HIS A 720 4.76 7.09 -13.44
CA HIS A 720 3.84 6.21 -12.69
C HIS A 720 3.63 6.65 -11.24
N GLY A 721 4.34 7.69 -10.81
CA GLY A 721 4.42 8.16 -9.43
C GLY A 721 5.72 7.72 -8.74
N GLY A 722 6.20 8.56 -7.83
CA GLY A 722 7.46 8.37 -7.12
C GLY A 722 8.69 9.00 -7.79
N GLU A 723 8.55 9.51 -9.00
CA GLU A 723 9.66 10.11 -9.74
C GLU A 723 10.19 11.38 -9.05
N PRO A 724 11.53 11.54 -8.90
CA PRO A 724 12.13 12.75 -8.35
C PRO A 724 11.81 13.99 -9.17
N ILE A 725 11.51 15.10 -8.50
CA ILE A 725 11.30 16.42 -9.08
C ILE A 725 12.54 17.28 -8.77
N TRP A 726 13.16 17.79 -9.81
CA TRP A 726 14.34 18.63 -9.74
C TRP A 726 14.01 20.08 -10.12
N TRP A 727 14.64 21.01 -9.45
CA TRP A 727 14.61 22.44 -9.76
C TRP A 727 16.04 22.99 -9.75
N ASN A 728 16.51 23.48 -10.91
CA ASN A 728 17.88 23.98 -11.06
C ASN A 728 18.94 23.01 -10.50
N ASN A 729 18.86 21.74 -10.87
CA ASN A 729 19.71 20.63 -10.41
C ASN A 729 19.64 20.32 -8.88
N LYS A 730 18.63 20.83 -8.17
CA LYS A 730 18.35 20.47 -6.76
C LYS A 730 17.12 19.59 -6.72
N LEU A 731 17.21 18.50 -5.99
CA LEU A 731 16.06 17.67 -5.68
C LEU A 731 15.12 18.45 -4.76
N VAL A 732 13.88 18.67 -5.19
CA VAL A 732 12.88 19.47 -4.45
C VAL A 732 11.62 18.72 -4.09
N GLY A 733 11.44 17.48 -4.59
CA GLY A 733 10.26 16.72 -4.30
C GLY A 733 10.15 15.43 -5.13
N ARG A 734 8.94 14.89 -5.15
CA ARG A 734 8.62 13.70 -5.94
C ARG A 734 7.18 13.72 -6.43
N THR A 735 6.91 13.01 -7.51
CA THR A 735 5.55 12.77 -7.99
C THR A 735 4.82 11.78 -7.07
N THR A 736 3.51 11.91 -7.00
CA THR A 736 2.62 10.99 -6.26
C THR A 736 1.84 10.10 -7.20
N SER A 737 1.39 10.67 -8.32
CA SER A 737 0.71 9.98 -9.41
C SER A 737 1.26 10.46 -10.74
N GLY A 738 1.25 9.58 -11.74
CA GLY A 738 1.65 9.90 -13.10
C GLY A 738 0.94 9.03 -14.11
N THR A 739 0.64 9.60 -15.29
CA THR A 739 -0.02 8.89 -16.39
C THR A 739 0.17 9.65 -17.70
N PHE A 740 -0.29 9.07 -18.80
CA PHE A 740 -0.48 9.80 -20.05
C PHE A 740 -1.87 10.46 -20.06
N GLY A 741 -1.91 11.78 -20.22
CA GLY A 741 -3.12 12.57 -20.33
C GLY A 741 -3.64 12.59 -21.77
N HIS A 742 -4.69 11.82 -22.07
CA HIS A 742 -5.19 11.69 -23.43
C HIS A 742 -5.92 12.93 -23.97
N THR A 743 -6.43 13.80 -23.08
CA THR A 743 -6.95 15.12 -23.47
C THR A 743 -5.82 16.08 -23.79
N LEU A 744 -4.76 16.03 -23.03
CA LEU A 744 -3.61 16.95 -23.12
C LEU A 744 -2.59 16.51 -24.19
N GLY A 745 -2.58 15.21 -24.53
CA GLY A 745 -1.62 14.62 -25.47
C GLY A 745 -0.19 14.53 -24.94
N CYS A 746 0.01 14.56 -23.63
CA CYS A 746 1.31 14.54 -22.97
C CYS A 746 1.25 13.82 -21.62
N ALA A 747 2.42 13.54 -21.02
CA ALA A 747 2.47 13.01 -19.66
C ALA A 747 1.99 14.06 -18.64
N VAL A 748 1.16 13.62 -17.68
CA VAL A 748 0.61 14.45 -16.61
C VAL A 748 0.83 13.79 -15.28
N MET A 749 1.20 14.57 -14.27
CA MET A 749 1.55 14.10 -12.93
C MET A 749 1.02 15.04 -11.86
N MET A 750 0.88 14.50 -10.68
CA MET A 750 0.77 15.25 -9.43
C MET A 750 1.98 14.94 -8.56
N GLY A 751 2.41 15.89 -7.73
CA GLY A 751 3.55 15.65 -6.84
C GLY A 751 3.73 16.76 -5.83
N TYR A 752 4.48 16.48 -4.77
CA TYR A 752 4.82 17.48 -3.77
C TYR A 752 6.18 18.11 -4.07
N ILE A 753 6.22 19.42 -3.98
CA ILE A 753 7.46 20.23 -3.99
C ILE A 753 7.64 20.84 -2.60
N GLY A 754 8.80 20.57 -2.00
CA GLY A 754 9.24 21.19 -0.75
C GLY A 754 10.20 22.36 -1.01
N TRP A 755 10.29 23.30 -0.06
CA TRP A 755 11.21 24.43 -0.11
C TRP A 755 11.73 24.78 1.28
N VAL A 756 12.97 25.27 1.32
CA VAL A 756 13.62 25.75 2.55
C VAL A 756 14.01 27.23 2.41
N GLU A 757 14.71 27.57 1.33
CA GLU A 757 15.26 28.89 1.11
C GLU A 757 14.46 29.74 0.11
N THR A 758 13.91 29.10 -0.93
CA THR A 758 13.22 29.79 -2.03
C THR A 758 11.74 29.44 -1.99
N LYS A 759 10.87 30.43 -1.85
CA LYS A 759 9.42 30.26 -1.81
C LYS A 759 8.90 29.67 -3.12
N LEU A 760 7.82 28.89 -3.03
CA LEU A 760 7.19 28.19 -4.15
C LEU A 760 6.87 29.13 -5.31
N ASP A 761 6.27 30.30 -5.06
CA ASP A 761 5.95 31.26 -6.11
C ASP A 761 7.19 31.71 -6.92
N THR A 762 8.33 31.89 -6.24
CA THR A 762 9.58 32.19 -6.92
C THR A 762 10.07 31.01 -7.75
N MET A 763 9.98 29.80 -7.22
CA MET A 763 10.38 28.60 -7.96
C MET A 763 9.53 28.43 -9.23
N LEU A 764 8.22 28.62 -9.12
CA LEU A 764 7.30 28.51 -10.27
C LEU A 764 7.57 29.54 -11.35
N ASN A 765 8.00 30.77 -10.99
CA ASN A 765 8.22 31.86 -11.92
C ASN A 765 9.63 31.90 -12.53
N THR A 766 10.63 31.29 -11.93
CA THR A 766 12.04 31.44 -12.31
C THR A 766 12.77 30.15 -12.64
N GLY A 767 12.11 28.98 -12.43
CA GLY A 767 12.81 27.72 -12.40
C GLY A 767 12.71 26.86 -13.64
N ASN A 768 13.80 26.14 -13.90
CA ASN A 768 13.78 24.98 -14.76
C ASN A 768 13.48 23.75 -13.92
N PHE A 769 12.27 23.23 -14.10
CA PHE A 769 11.88 21.97 -13.49
C PHE A 769 12.15 20.81 -14.42
N GLU A 770 12.58 19.70 -13.83
CA GLU A 770 12.76 18.44 -14.50
C GLU A 770 12.17 17.31 -13.64
N VAL A 771 11.71 16.26 -14.29
CA VAL A 771 11.32 15.00 -13.62
C VAL A 771 12.27 13.91 -14.08
N GLU A 772 12.83 13.18 -13.12
CA GLU A 772 13.74 12.06 -13.41
C GLU A 772 12.97 10.75 -13.50
N ILE A 773 12.88 10.16 -14.70
CA ILE A 773 12.23 8.88 -14.97
C ILE A 773 13.32 7.88 -15.39
N ALA A 774 13.53 6.82 -14.62
CA ALA A 774 14.52 5.77 -14.92
C ALA A 774 15.92 6.36 -15.26
N ARG A 775 16.42 7.30 -14.46
CA ARG A 775 17.71 8.01 -14.60
C ARG A 775 17.79 8.96 -15.81
N ARG A 776 16.68 9.24 -16.49
CA ARG A 776 16.58 10.26 -17.54
C ARG A 776 15.83 11.48 -17.02
N HIS A 777 16.35 12.67 -17.31
CA HIS A 777 15.74 13.94 -16.94
C HIS A 777 14.87 14.46 -18.08
N PHE A 778 13.63 14.82 -17.77
CA PHE A 778 12.67 15.38 -18.71
C PHE A 778 12.25 16.77 -18.23
N PRO A 779 12.38 17.81 -19.07
CA PRO A 779 11.86 19.13 -18.74
C PRO A 779 10.36 19.09 -18.45
N ALA A 780 9.94 19.72 -17.36
CA ALA A 780 8.55 19.71 -16.91
C ALA A 780 8.00 21.11 -16.70
N GLN A 781 6.75 21.34 -17.06
CA GLN A 781 6.00 22.52 -16.68
C GLN A 781 5.28 22.24 -15.36
N VAL A 782 5.34 23.19 -14.43
CA VAL A 782 4.76 23.05 -13.08
C VAL A 782 3.73 24.16 -12.86
N SER A 783 2.57 23.79 -12.29
CA SER A 783 1.47 24.70 -11.99
C SER A 783 0.74 24.29 -10.70
N LEU A 784 0.12 25.25 -10.04
CA LEU A 784 -0.86 24.99 -8.96
C LEU A 784 -2.25 24.66 -9.53
N ASP A 785 -2.53 25.12 -10.74
CA ASP A 785 -3.81 24.88 -11.38
C ASP A 785 -3.79 23.57 -12.16
N ALA A 786 -4.94 22.90 -12.18
CA ALA A 786 -5.16 21.71 -12.99
C ALA A 786 -4.98 22.05 -14.49
N PRO A 787 -4.29 21.22 -15.27
CA PRO A 787 -4.06 21.49 -16.70
C PRO A 787 -5.33 21.37 -17.53
N TYR A 788 -6.31 20.57 -17.07
CA TYR A 788 -7.62 20.46 -17.71
C TYR A 788 -8.69 21.21 -16.91
N ASP A 789 -9.45 22.11 -17.57
CA ASP A 789 -10.57 22.89 -17.00
C ASP A 789 -10.27 23.44 -15.58
N PRO A 790 -9.26 24.29 -15.40
CA PRO A 790 -8.80 24.76 -14.09
C PRO A 790 -9.92 25.46 -13.27
N LYS A 791 -10.92 26.01 -13.95
CA LYS A 791 -12.05 26.70 -13.31
C LYS A 791 -13.22 25.78 -12.93
N GLY A 792 -13.16 24.49 -13.27
CA GLY A 792 -14.23 23.52 -12.97
C GLY A 792 -15.57 23.86 -13.65
N LEU A 793 -15.53 24.33 -14.88
CA LEU A 793 -16.73 24.75 -15.61
C LEU A 793 -17.46 23.55 -16.22
N ALA A 794 -16.72 22.51 -16.65
CA ALA A 794 -17.31 21.34 -17.31
C ALA A 794 -18.28 20.58 -16.39
N SER A 795 -17.91 20.37 -15.13
CA SER A 795 -18.77 19.67 -14.15
C SER A 795 -20.02 20.46 -13.73
N ARG A 796 -20.06 21.76 -13.99
CA ARG A 796 -21.16 22.68 -13.60
C ARG A 796 -22.14 23.00 -14.75
N LYS A 797 -21.86 22.49 -15.96
CA LYS A 797 -22.71 22.72 -17.18
C LYS A 797 -24.15 22.29 -17.03
#